data_602f45d047d604331748f0170f8bc812
#
_entry.id   602f45d047d604331748f0170f8bc812
#
_cell.length_a   1.000
_cell.length_b   1.000
_cell.length_c   1.000
_cell.angle_alpha   90.00
_cell.angle_beta   90.00
_cell.angle_gamma   90.00
#
_symmetry.space_group_name_H-M   'P 1'
#
loop_
_entity.id
_entity.type
_entity.pdbx_description
1 polymer ?
#
loop_
_entity_poly.entity_id
_entity_poly.type
_entity_poly.pdbx_seq_one_letter_code
_entity_poly.pdbx_strand_id
1 'polypeptide(L)'
;MRPPRRKGAGRSGALGDILHEPSVRQKVTAMPQTDQNRAREPRQRSHASAFAPDLAVKVEAAASPLSSPSGTPRQVAAEPRTAKHLQAGKPDEPRRATAGAGPGRAEASPPQLDAEAFAANLTRLAEETARASKAYLKPQLAGESSPWVNAEVGEIARTLGEVAERWMAEPQRALEAQTRLTSGLIGLWADALRRFEGEEVPPARPPDPADRRFKDPAWKQNPFYDFLRQSYVHTAQWAEDMVREAKDMDPHTRHKAQFYVRQLAAALSPSNFVALNPELIRQTIEQNGANLVRGAQMLAEDVEAGGGELKIRQTDTRTFEVGVNLATTPGKVVLRNDLIELIQYAPTTEMVLRRPLLIVPPWINKFYILDLNPEKSFIRWAVAQGLTVFVISWVNPDTRHADKGFDAYMREGIFAALHAIEEATGERKVSAVGYCVGGTLLSTTLAYMAAKGDRRIESATLLATQVDFKHAGDLQVFVDEKQVRAVEDEMRSHGFLDGKRMALAFNMLRPNDLIWRYMVDVYLKGKAPMAFDLLFWNSDSTRMPAVNHSFYLRNCYLENNLTKGRMVIDGVTLDLGRVTVPVYNLAAKEDHIAPALSTFEGSRHFGGEVRYVMAGSGHIAGVINPPTHQKYQYWTGGPVGDSFQGWVERAEEHKGSWWPDWFAWIERQASERVAARIPGGSKFMELEDAPGSYVKVKS
;
A
#
# COMPACT_ATOMS: atom_id res chain seq x y z
N MET A 1 18.35 -70.34 -8.14
CA MET A 1 17.84 -71.15 -9.23
C MET A 1 17.39 -70.31 -10.36
N ARG A 2 18.06 -70.30 -11.47
CA ARG A 2 17.76 -69.70 -12.77
C ARG A 2 17.13 -70.77 -13.67
N PRO A 3 16.75 -70.45 -14.94
CA PRO A 3 15.53 -70.03 -15.61
C PRO A 3 14.99 -71.12 -16.54
N PRO A 4 14.24 -70.93 -17.62
CA PRO A 4 14.63 -70.40 -18.93
C PRO A 4 13.53 -69.65 -19.69
N ARG A 5 13.83 -68.65 -20.51
CA ARG A 5 14.17 -68.52 -21.93
C ARG A 5 13.33 -69.33 -22.97
N ARG A 6 12.73 -68.64 -23.94
CA ARG A 6 13.00 -68.48 -25.38
C ARG A 6 11.69 -68.27 -26.15
N LYS A 7 11.59 -67.45 -27.12
CA LYS A 7 12.05 -67.07 -28.47
C LYS A 7 10.79 -66.95 -29.32
N GLY A 8 10.63 -66.14 -30.28
CA GLY A 8 11.38 -65.39 -31.20
C GLY A 8 10.51 -64.91 -32.32
N ALA A 9 10.98 -63.93 -33.01
CA ALA A 9 11.16 -63.75 -34.45
C ALA A 9 9.87 -63.53 -35.29
N GLY A 10 9.80 -62.62 -36.21
CA GLY A 10 10.73 -61.78 -36.90
C GLY A 10 10.11 -61.19 -38.13
N ARG A 11 10.79 -60.19 -38.69
CA ARG A 11 10.84 -59.72 -40.13
C ARG A 11 9.63 -58.97 -40.69
N SER A 12 9.72 -57.93 -41.49
CA SER A 12 10.80 -57.18 -42.19
C SER A 12 10.13 -56.31 -43.25
N GLY A 13 10.79 -55.25 -43.61
CA GLY A 13 10.72 -54.61 -44.91
C GLY A 13 9.97 -53.28 -44.93
N ALA A 14 10.52 -52.21 -45.12
CA ALA A 14 11.53 -51.58 -45.93
C ALA A 14 10.91 -50.68 -47.00
N LEU A 15 11.41 -49.43 -47.01
CA LEU A 15 11.68 -48.55 -48.12
C LEU A 15 10.52 -47.79 -48.84
N GLY A 16 10.73 -46.51 -49.01
CA GLY A 16 10.41 -45.81 -50.21
C GLY A 16 10.14 -44.30 -50.01
N ASP A 17 11.17 -43.53 -50.20
CA ASP A 17 11.21 -42.11 -50.56
C ASP A 17 10.13 -41.64 -51.55
N ILE A 18 9.80 -40.32 -51.53
CA ILE A 18 10.00 -39.37 -52.62
C ILE A 18 9.16 -38.10 -52.42
N LEU A 19 9.85 -36.98 -52.28
CA LEU A 19 9.62 -35.60 -52.76
C LEU A 19 8.39 -35.31 -53.64
N HIS A 20 7.70 -34.20 -53.35
CA HIS A 20 7.58 -33.04 -54.27
C HIS A 20 6.61 -31.95 -53.71
N GLU A 21 7.15 -30.73 -53.56
CA GLU A 21 6.36 -29.50 -53.78
C GLU A 21 6.01 -29.36 -55.26
N PRO A 22 4.97 -28.55 -55.65
CA PRO A 22 5.32 -27.22 -56.12
C PRO A 22 4.34 -26.09 -55.81
N SER A 23 4.92 -24.91 -55.80
CA SER A 23 4.34 -23.56 -55.88
C SER A 23 3.42 -23.35 -57.10
N VAL A 24 2.43 -22.45 -57.00
CA VAL A 24 1.99 -21.52 -58.07
C VAL A 24 1.23 -20.31 -57.52
N ARG A 25 1.86 -19.17 -57.64
CA ARG A 25 1.52 -17.82 -58.13
C ARG A 25 0.07 -17.39 -58.35
N GLN A 26 -0.16 -16.20 -57.76
CA GLN A 26 -0.79 -14.97 -58.30
C GLN A 26 -2.03 -15.04 -59.17
N LYS A 27 -3.05 -14.23 -58.79
CA LYS A 27 -3.64 -13.25 -59.69
C LYS A 27 -4.22 -12.03 -58.98
N VAL A 28 -3.70 -10.88 -59.35
CA VAL A 28 -4.20 -9.52 -59.15
C VAL A 28 -5.39 -9.32 -60.11
N THR A 29 -6.46 -8.67 -59.66
CA THR A 29 -7.33 -7.89 -60.55
C THR A 29 -7.89 -6.67 -59.84
N ALA A 30 -7.88 -5.58 -60.58
CA ALA A 30 -8.06 -4.19 -60.20
C ALA A 30 -9.53 -3.75 -60.06
N MET A 31 -9.62 -2.53 -59.48
CA MET A 31 -10.79 -1.66 -59.24
C MET A 31 -11.75 -1.48 -60.45
N PRO A 32 -12.98 -0.87 -60.18
CA PRO A 32 -13.07 0.55 -60.48
C PRO A 32 -13.79 1.40 -59.37
N GLN A 33 -13.43 2.70 -59.39
CA GLN A 33 -14.04 3.84 -58.70
C GLN A 33 -15.44 4.16 -59.23
N THR A 34 -16.29 4.70 -58.39
CA THR A 34 -17.16 5.89 -58.63
C THR A 34 -17.85 6.31 -57.30
N ASP A 35 -17.60 7.44 -56.83
CA ASP A 35 -18.28 8.73 -56.75
C ASP A 35 -19.29 8.96 -55.60
N GLN A 36 -18.92 9.95 -54.79
CA GLN A 36 -19.71 11.03 -54.15
C GLN A 36 -21.07 10.72 -53.48
N ASN A 37 -21.14 10.88 -52.13
CA ASN A 37 -21.83 12.04 -51.54
C ASN A 37 -21.82 12.08 -50.02
N ARG A 38 -21.47 13.24 -49.49
CA ARG A 38 -21.84 13.90 -48.22
C ARG A 38 -22.72 13.11 -47.25
N ALA A 39 -22.22 12.88 -46.04
CA ALA A 39 -22.93 13.31 -44.84
C ALA A 39 -22.10 13.03 -43.55
N ARG A 40 -21.86 14.10 -42.81
CA ARG A 40 -21.78 14.23 -41.33
C ARG A 40 -20.84 13.26 -40.60
N GLU A 41 -19.69 13.81 -40.24
CA GLU A 41 -18.89 13.33 -39.09
C GLU A 41 -19.73 13.28 -37.80
N PRO A 42 -19.66 12.16 -37.06
CA PRO A 42 -19.94 12.21 -35.63
C PRO A 42 -18.62 12.54 -34.91
N ARG A 43 -18.60 13.63 -34.19
CA ARG A 43 -17.58 14.01 -33.22
C ARG A 43 -17.28 12.81 -32.32
N GLN A 44 -16.13 12.20 -32.49
CA GLN A 44 -15.55 11.35 -31.47
C GLN A 44 -15.22 12.23 -30.25
N ARG A 45 -16.08 12.18 -29.27
CA ARG A 45 -15.72 12.57 -27.89
C ARG A 45 -14.73 11.51 -27.41
N SER A 46 -13.48 11.90 -27.28
CA SER A 46 -12.46 11.17 -26.56
C SER A 46 -12.87 11.10 -25.07
N HIS A 47 -13.54 10.03 -24.67
CA HIS A 47 -13.68 9.62 -23.28
C HIS A 47 -12.44 8.80 -22.86
N ALA A 48 -11.31 9.47 -22.79
CA ALA A 48 -10.11 8.95 -22.15
C ALA A 48 -9.69 9.98 -21.12
N SER A 49 -10.42 10.08 -20.02
CA SER A 49 -9.97 10.75 -18.78
C SER A 49 -11.03 10.64 -17.68
N ALA A 50 -11.37 9.43 -17.26
CA ALA A 50 -12.23 9.24 -16.09
C ALA A 50 -11.58 8.37 -15.00
N PHE A 51 -10.28 8.12 -15.10
CA PHE A 51 -9.49 7.44 -14.06
C PHE A 51 -8.16 8.19 -13.82
N ALA A 52 -8.21 9.50 -13.66
CA ALA A 52 -7.19 10.17 -12.90
C ALA A 52 -7.46 9.83 -11.42
N PRO A 53 -6.46 9.40 -10.64
CA PRO A 53 -6.65 9.13 -9.23
C PRO A 53 -6.85 10.46 -8.50
N ASP A 54 -8.10 10.84 -8.29
CA ASP A 54 -8.49 11.86 -7.33
C ASP A 54 -8.33 11.24 -5.94
N LEU A 55 -7.14 11.34 -5.36
CA LEU A 55 -6.80 10.58 -4.17
C LEU A 55 -5.87 11.27 -3.24
N ALA A 56 -6.38 12.35 -2.69
CA ALA A 56 -6.00 12.68 -1.34
C ALA A 56 -6.85 11.81 -0.40
N VAL A 57 -6.27 10.75 0.15
CA VAL A 57 -6.82 10.13 1.34
C VAL A 57 -7.02 11.26 2.35
N LYS A 58 -8.27 11.62 2.61
CA LYS A 58 -8.60 12.41 3.80
C LYS A 58 -8.23 11.55 5.00
N VAL A 59 -6.97 11.65 5.41
CA VAL A 59 -6.56 11.35 6.78
C VAL A 59 -7.03 12.53 7.61
N GLU A 60 -8.33 12.66 7.76
CA GLU A 60 -8.89 13.44 8.84
C GLU A 60 -8.57 12.67 10.11
N ALA A 61 -7.58 13.20 10.82
CA ALA A 61 -7.30 12.83 12.18
C ALA A 61 -8.58 13.08 13.02
N ALA A 62 -9.33 12.02 13.29
CA ALA A 62 -10.23 12.01 14.43
C ALA A 62 -9.33 11.88 15.68
N ALA A 63 -8.63 12.95 15.99
CA ALA A 63 -7.99 13.14 17.29
C ALA A 63 -9.05 13.73 18.21
N SER A 64 -9.79 12.89 18.91
CA SER A 64 -10.39 13.29 20.18
C SER A 64 -9.27 13.29 21.23
N PRO A 65 -9.07 14.38 21.97
CA PRO A 65 -8.07 14.40 23.01
C PRO A 65 -8.52 13.48 24.14
N LEU A 66 -7.71 12.45 24.43
CA LEU A 66 -7.81 11.71 25.68
C LEU A 66 -7.38 12.64 26.82
N SER A 67 -8.38 13.11 27.58
CA SER A 67 -8.17 13.77 28.86
C SER A 67 -7.64 12.76 29.86
N SER A 68 -6.47 13.04 30.40
CA SER A 68 -5.88 12.29 31.51
C SER A 68 -6.73 12.41 32.77
N PRO A 69 -6.96 11.34 33.53
CA PRO A 69 -7.50 11.43 34.85
C PRO A 69 -6.37 11.48 35.89
N SER A 70 -6.18 12.62 36.52
CA SER A 70 -5.53 12.69 37.84
C SER A 70 -6.61 12.83 38.93
N GLY A 71 -6.67 11.90 39.86
CA GLY A 71 -7.52 12.05 41.05
C GLY A 71 -7.80 10.75 41.80
N THR A 72 -7.18 10.62 42.90
CA THR A 72 -7.26 9.58 43.94
C THR A 72 -8.68 9.34 44.48
N PRO A 73 -9.01 8.12 44.99
CA PRO A 73 -10.38 7.74 45.30
C PRO A 73 -10.80 8.17 46.74
N ARG A 74 -12.03 8.63 46.88
CA ARG A 74 -12.72 8.64 48.16
C ARG A 74 -14.10 8.01 48.01
N GLN A 75 -14.30 6.91 48.71
CA GLN A 75 -15.59 6.27 48.95
C GLN A 75 -16.54 7.20 49.75
N VAL A 76 -17.80 7.24 49.40
CA VAL A 76 -18.96 7.22 50.33
C VAL A 76 -20.23 6.79 49.57
N ALA A 77 -21.04 6.02 50.24
CA ALA A 77 -22.18 5.22 49.80
C ALA A 77 -23.53 5.96 49.72
N ALA A 78 -24.48 5.26 49.00
CA ALA A 78 -25.92 5.15 49.23
C ALA A 78 -26.86 6.33 48.87
N GLU A 79 -27.80 6.22 48.16
CA GLU A 79 -29.06 5.59 47.82
C GLU A 79 -30.07 6.59 47.14
N PRO A 80 -31.22 6.16 46.59
CA PRO A 80 -31.84 6.82 45.43
C PRO A 80 -33.12 7.62 45.78
N ARG A 81 -33.47 8.60 44.95
CA ARG A 81 -34.86 9.15 44.94
C ARG A 81 -35.33 9.67 43.60
N THR A 82 -36.30 8.94 43.05
CA THR A 82 -37.54 9.33 42.36
C THR A 82 -37.61 10.52 41.42
N ALA A 83 -38.17 10.20 40.24
CA ALA A 83 -38.64 11.03 39.15
C ALA A 83 -39.72 12.07 39.55
N LYS A 84 -39.72 13.23 38.86
CA LYS A 84 -40.93 13.99 38.58
C LYS A 84 -40.82 14.70 37.22
N HIS A 85 -41.84 14.45 36.38
CA HIS A 85 -42.18 15.16 35.16
C HIS A 85 -42.28 16.68 35.36
N LEU A 86 -41.85 17.47 34.36
CA LEU A 86 -42.47 18.75 34.00
C LEU A 86 -42.25 19.08 32.53
N GLN A 87 -43.29 19.72 31.99
CA GLN A 87 -43.65 19.92 30.61
C GLN A 87 -42.80 20.91 29.79
N ALA A 88 -42.90 20.77 28.48
CA ALA A 88 -42.32 21.61 27.45
C ALA A 88 -42.83 23.05 27.41
N GLY A 89 -41.91 23.99 27.27
CA GLY A 89 -42.17 25.37 26.85
C GLY A 89 -41.45 25.71 25.55
N LYS A 90 -42.15 26.32 24.60
CA LYS A 90 -41.63 26.79 23.32
C LYS A 90 -40.65 27.96 23.52
N PRO A 91 -39.61 28.10 22.64
CA PRO A 91 -38.74 29.28 22.68
C PRO A 91 -39.31 30.46 21.87
N ASP A 92 -39.20 31.65 22.47
CA ASP A 92 -39.48 32.94 21.89
C ASP A 92 -38.39 33.41 20.92
N GLU A 93 -38.79 34.16 19.89
CA GLU A 93 -37.93 34.85 18.93
C GLU A 93 -37.06 35.96 19.56
N PRO A 94 -35.80 36.15 19.14
CA PRO A 94 -35.00 37.26 19.65
C PRO A 94 -35.23 38.55 18.87
N ARG A 95 -35.53 39.62 19.61
CA ARG A 95 -35.61 41.01 19.19
C ARG A 95 -34.27 41.50 18.60
N ARG A 96 -34.35 42.17 17.47
CA ARG A 96 -33.26 42.97 16.87
C ARG A 96 -32.72 43.98 17.88
N ALA A 97 -31.44 43.84 18.24
CA ALA A 97 -30.69 44.88 18.93
C ALA A 97 -29.82 45.65 17.92
N THR A 98 -29.87 46.94 18.04
CA THR A 98 -29.16 47.95 17.25
C THR A 98 -27.64 47.82 17.43
N ALA A 99 -26.93 48.01 16.32
CA ALA A 99 -25.48 47.99 16.24
C ALA A 99 -24.82 49.04 17.15
N GLY A 100 -24.12 48.59 18.19
CA GLY A 100 -23.11 49.36 18.88
C GLY A 100 -21.75 49.03 18.32
N ALA A 101 -20.95 50.03 17.95
CA ALA A 101 -19.60 49.90 17.49
C ALA A 101 -18.74 49.16 18.53
N GLY A 102 -18.30 47.93 18.22
CA GLY A 102 -17.32 47.19 19.01
C GLY A 102 -15.92 47.76 18.81
N PRO A 103 -15.04 47.61 19.80
CA PRO A 103 -13.67 48.13 19.69
C PRO A 103 -12.93 47.45 18.54
N GLY A 104 -12.24 48.25 17.75
CA GLY A 104 -11.48 47.84 16.58
C GLY A 104 -10.60 46.63 16.92
N ARG A 105 -10.65 45.61 16.07
CA ARG A 105 -9.64 44.57 16.02
C ARG A 105 -8.31 45.28 15.82
N ALA A 106 -7.47 45.30 16.85
CA ALA A 106 -6.08 45.71 16.71
C ALA A 106 -5.48 44.86 15.57
N GLU A 107 -5.11 45.47 14.49
CA GLU A 107 -4.25 44.84 13.48
C GLU A 107 -2.99 44.44 14.20
N ALA A 108 -2.78 43.11 14.32
CA ALA A 108 -1.56 42.58 14.86
C ALA A 108 -0.43 43.11 13.98
N SER A 109 0.49 43.86 14.56
CA SER A 109 1.69 44.32 13.89
C SER A 109 2.38 43.12 13.24
N PRO A 110 2.93 43.26 12.01
CA PRO A 110 3.61 42.16 11.36
C PRO A 110 4.71 41.64 12.31
N PRO A 111 4.92 40.30 12.38
CA PRO A 111 5.89 39.71 13.27
C PRO A 111 7.27 40.31 12.96
N GLN A 112 7.88 40.95 13.95
CA GLN A 112 9.21 41.53 13.84
C GLN A 112 10.23 40.45 14.19
N LEU A 113 11.21 40.25 13.30
CA LEU A 113 12.34 39.36 13.52
C LEU A 113 13.22 39.95 14.64
N ASP A 114 13.39 39.20 15.72
CA ASP A 114 14.42 39.49 16.72
C ASP A 114 15.77 39.01 16.19
N ALA A 115 16.64 39.96 15.80
CA ALA A 115 17.90 39.67 15.14
C ALA A 115 18.89 38.92 16.05
N GLU A 116 18.87 39.17 17.37
CA GLU A 116 19.74 38.50 18.33
C GLU A 116 19.29 37.05 18.56
N ALA A 117 18.00 36.83 18.79
CA ALA A 117 17.42 35.50 18.92
C ALA A 117 17.59 34.70 17.63
N PHE A 118 17.42 35.32 16.47
CA PHE A 118 17.62 34.68 15.18
C PHE A 118 19.10 34.26 14.95
N ALA A 119 20.06 35.15 15.24
CA ALA A 119 21.47 34.82 15.15
C ALA A 119 21.89 33.67 16.10
N ALA A 120 21.39 33.67 17.33
CA ALA A 120 21.63 32.59 18.28
C ALA A 120 21.04 31.26 17.78
N ASN A 121 19.84 31.27 17.18
CA ASN A 121 19.24 30.08 16.60
C ASN A 121 19.95 29.61 15.31
N LEU A 122 20.52 30.49 14.49
CA LEU A 122 21.37 30.09 13.38
C LEU A 122 22.64 29.34 13.81
N THR A 123 23.27 29.76 14.92
CA THR A 123 24.39 29.02 15.49
C THR A 123 23.98 27.62 15.93
N ARG A 124 22.89 27.49 16.68
CA ARG A 124 22.34 26.17 17.08
C ARG A 124 21.94 25.30 15.91
N LEU A 125 21.35 25.89 14.87
CA LEU A 125 21.02 25.20 13.62
C LEU A 125 22.26 24.61 12.95
N ALA A 126 23.35 25.40 12.90
CA ALA A 126 24.63 24.93 12.35
C ALA A 126 25.21 23.76 13.17
N GLU A 127 25.13 23.82 14.51
CA GLU A 127 25.58 22.75 15.42
C GLU A 127 24.80 21.45 15.18
N GLU A 128 23.46 21.51 15.15
CA GLU A 128 22.62 20.31 14.92
C GLU A 128 22.77 19.77 13.50
N THR A 129 22.92 20.62 12.52
CA THR A 129 23.21 20.20 11.13
C THR A 129 24.57 19.51 11.03
N ALA A 130 25.59 20.02 11.72
CA ALA A 130 26.90 19.37 11.79
C ALA A 130 26.84 18.01 12.50
N ARG A 131 26.03 17.90 13.55
CA ARG A 131 25.76 16.63 14.26
C ARG A 131 25.10 15.60 13.33
N ALA A 132 24.05 15.99 12.60
CA ALA A 132 23.38 15.14 11.61
C ALA A 132 24.35 14.70 10.49
N SER A 133 25.16 15.64 9.97
CA SER A 133 26.15 15.36 8.93
C SER A 133 27.24 14.40 9.41
N LYS A 134 27.73 14.56 10.64
CA LYS A 134 28.70 13.64 11.25
C LYS A 134 28.13 12.24 11.41
N ALA A 135 26.89 12.12 11.87
CA ALA A 135 26.21 10.83 12.00
C ALA A 135 26.03 10.15 10.63
N TYR A 136 25.63 10.91 9.61
CA TYR A 136 25.48 10.42 8.23
C TYR A 136 26.79 9.94 7.61
N LEU A 137 27.87 10.68 7.81
CA LEU A 137 29.18 10.37 7.23
C LEU A 137 29.93 9.23 7.95
N LYS A 138 29.58 8.95 9.19
CA LYS A 138 30.29 7.95 10.03
C LYS A 138 30.39 6.56 9.37
N PRO A 139 29.31 5.92 8.89
CA PRO A 139 29.41 4.61 8.22
C PRO A 139 30.20 4.69 6.91
N GLN A 140 30.05 5.79 6.16
CA GLN A 140 30.75 5.98 4.88
C GLN A 140 32.26 6.08 5.07
N LEU A 141 32.71 6.78 6.11
CA LEU A 141 34.12 6.90 6.48
C LEU A 141 34.69 5.57 7.04
N ALA A 142 33.83 4.72 7.60
CA ALA A 142 34.17 3.37 8.03
C ALA A 142 34.21 2.34 6.89
N GLY A 143 33.89 2.76 5.65
CA GLY A 143 33.79 1.85 4.51
C GLY A 143 32.52 0.99 4.48
N GLU A 144 31.55 1.31 5.34
CA GLU A 144 30.26 0.61 5.49
C GLU A 144 29.16 1.26 4.62
N SER A 145 29.54 1.97 3.55
CA SER A 145 28.56 2.62 2.66
C SER A 145 27.65 1.58 2.00
N SER A 146 26.37 1.85 2.02
CA SER A 146 25.36 0.94 1.45
C SER A 146 25.50 0.88 -0.09
N PRO A 147 25.92 -0.25 -0.67
CA PRO A 147 26.18 -0.37 -2.12
C PRO A 147 24.94 -0.09 -2.99
N TRP A 148 23.75 -0.27 -2.42
CA TRP A 148 22.50 -0.14 -3.14
C TRP A 148 22.12 1.31 -3.51
N VAL A 149 22.50 2.31 -2.71
CA VAL A 149 22.23 3.73 -3.03
C VAL A 149 22.88 4.10 -4.36
N ASN A 150 24.14 3.69 -4.53
CA ASN A 150 24.88 3.94 -5.76
C ASN A 150 24.27 3.17 -6.95
N ALA A 151 23.79 1.94 -6.71
CA ALA A 151 23.13 1.14 -7.73
C ALA A 151 21.79 1.78 -8.18
N GLU A 152 20.99 2.30 -7.24
CA GLU A 152 19.71 2.96 -7.54
C GLU A 152 19.93 4.29 -8.29
N VAL A 153 20.89 5.12 -7.86
CA VAL A 153 21.24 6.35 -8.58
C VAL A 153 21.72 6.04 -10.00
N GLY A 154 22.52 5.00 -10.17
CA GLY A 154 22.94 4.53 -11.49
C GLY A 154 21.78 4.06 -12.36
N GLU A 155 20.80 3.39 -11.77
CA GLU A 155 19.61 2.93 -12.48
C GLU A 155 18.69 4.09 -12.91
N ILE A 156 18.50 5.09 -12.04
CA ILE A 156 17.79 6.34 -12.37
C ILE A 156 18.48 7.03 -13.55
N ALA A 157 19.80 7.23 -13.47
CA ALA A 157 20.56 7.91 -14.52
C ALA A 157 20.48 7.15 -15.86
N ARG A 158 20.57 5.81 -15.85
CA ARG A 158 20.45 4.97 -17.03
C ARG A 158 19.05 5.08 -17.65
N THR A 159 18.01 4.93 -16.84
CA THR A 159 16.61 4.95 -17.29
C THR A 159 16.22 6.30 -17.89
N LEU A 160 16.62 7.41 -17.25
CA LEU A 160 16.37 8.75 -17.78
C LEU A 160 17.26 9.08 -18.98
N GLY A 161 18.49 8.52 -19.03
CA GLY A 161 19.37 8.58 -20.18
C GLY A 161 18.75 7.96 -21.44
N GLU A 162 18.08 6.81 -21.31
CA GLU A 162 17.36 6.19 -22.42
C GLU A 162 16.23 7.09 -22.95
N VAL A 163 15.50 7.80 -22.07
CA VAL A 163 14.49 8.80 -22.50
C VAL A 163 15.18 9.91 -23.30
N ALA A 164 16.29 10.45 -22.79
CA ALA A 164 17.03 11.53 -23.46
C ALA A 164 17.56 11.10 -24.83
N GLU A 165 18.09 9.87 -24.97
CA GLU A 165 18.56 9.32 -26.25
C GLU A 165 17.45 9.26 -27.30
N ARG A 166 16.21 8.84 -26.90
CA ARG A 166 15.06 8.81 -27.81
C ARG A 166 14.70 10.20 -28.34
N TRP A 167 14.75 11.20 -27.47
CA TRP A 167 14.50 12.59 -27.87
C TRP A 167 15.63 13.19 -28.72
N MET A 168 16.89 12.84 -28.44
CA MET A 168 18.01 13.27 -29.26
C MET A 168 17.96 12.67 -30.69
N ALA A 169 17.37 11.50 -30.86
CA ALA A 169 17.14 10.90 -32.15
C ALA A 169 16.06 11.62 -32.99
N GLU A 170 15.20 12.46 -32.36
CA GLU A 170 14.13 13.21 -33.02
C GLU A 170 14.21 14.72 -32.73
N PRO A 171 15.24 15.46 -33.26
CA PRO A 171 15.54 16.84 -32.87
C PRO A 171 14.40 17.83 -33.09
N GLN A 172 13.58 17.65 -34.13
CA GLN A 172 12.43 18.53 -34.39
C GLN A 172 11.38 18.39 -33.28
N ARG A 173 11.03 17.16 -32.90
CA ARG A 173 10.10 16.91 -31.79
C ARG A 173 10.65 17.38 -30.46
N ALA A 174 11.95 17.22 -30.22
CA ALA A 174 12.60 17.73 -29.04
C ALA A 174 12.50 19.27 -28.95
N LEU A 175 12.71 19.97 -30.09
CA LEU A 175 12.54 21.41 -30.18
C LEU A 175 11.08 21.84 -29.94
N GLU A 176 10.11 21.12 -30.49
CA GLU A 176 8.67 21.35 -30.24
C GLU A 176 8.32 21.17 -28.75
N ALA A 177 8.82 20.12 -28.12
CA ALA A 177 8.59 19.86 -26.70
C ALA A 177 9.23 20.97 -25.83
N GLN A 178 10.44 21.40 -26.16
CA GLN A 178 11.13 22.52 -25.50
C GLN A 178 10.38 23.84 -25.71
N THR A 179 9.85 24.09 -26.90
CA THR A 179 9.06 25.27 -27.22
C THR A 179 7.74 25.27 -26.42
N ARG A 180 7.07 24.12 -26.26
CA ARG A 180 5.87 24.00 -25.39
C ARG A 180 6.19 24.38 -23.94
N LEU A 181 7.31 23.90 -23.39
CA LEU A 181 7.72 24.27 -22.05
C LEU A 181 7.97 25.78 -21.94
N THR A 182 8.82 26.31 -22.82
CA THR A 182 9.26 27.71 -22.77
C THR A 182 8.10 28.68 -22.99
N SER A 183 7.27 28.45 -24.01
CA SER A 183 6.09 29.29 -24.28
C SER A 183 5.07 29.23 -23.15
N GLY A 184 4.88 28.08 -22.52
CA GLY A 184 4.05 27.93 -21.33
C GLY A 184 4.57 28.76 -20.16
N LEU A 185 5.88 28.69 -19.87
CA LEU A 185 6.50 29.48 -18.81
C LEU A 185 6.44 30.99 -19.08
N ILE A 186 6.64 31.43 -20.33
CA ILE A 186 6.48 32.83 -20.73
C ILE A 186 5.02 33.28 -20.53
N GLY A 187 4.05 32.46 -20.93
CA GLY A 187 2.65 32.76 -20.70
C GLY A 187 2.31 32.93 -19.22
N LEU A 188 2.77 31.99 -18.37
CA LEU A 188 2.60 32.08 -16.92
C LEU A 188 3.24 33.33 -16.31
N TRP A 189 4.42 33.71 -16.82
CA TRP A 189 5.08 34.94 -16.40
C TRP A 189 4.29 36.20 -16.80
N ALA A 190 3.78 36.27 -18.03
CA ALA A 190 2.91 37.36 -18.50
C ALA A 190 1.62 37.47 -17.65
N ASP A 191 1.00 36.34 -17.33
CA ASP A 191 -0.16 36.31 -16.45
C ASP A 191 0.16 36.78 -15.02
N ALA A 192 1.34 36.42 -14.52
CA ALA A 192 1.80 36.87 -13.19
C ALA A 192 2.01 38.40 -13.17
N LEU A 193 2.63 38.96 -14.22
CA LEU A 193 2.82 40.42 -14.34
C LEU A 193 1.49 41.16 -14.33
N ARG A 194 0.50 40.74 -15.12
CA ARG A 194 -0.84 41.33 -15.12
C ARG A 194 -1.51 41.31 -13.74
N ARG A 195 -1.32 40.20 -13.00
CA ARG A 195 -1.83 40.10 -11.61
C ARG A 195 -1.07 41.01 -10.64
N PHE A 196 0.22 41.23 -10.84
CA PHE A 196 0.97 42.24 -10.07
C PHE A 196 0.47 43.66 -10.32
N GLU A 197 -0.01 43.92 -11.53
CA GLU A 197 -0.66 45.20 -11.93
C GLU A 197 -2.11 45.32 -11.43
N GLY A 198 -2.64 44.28 -10.79
CA GLY A 198 -3.99 44.29 -10.20
C GLY A 198 -5.09 43.77 -11.13
N GLU A 199 -4.73 43.17 -12.26
CA GLU A 199 -5.73 42.55 -13.14
C GLU A 199 -6.21 41.19 -12.57
N GLU A 200 -7.52 40.92 -12.68
CA GLU A 200 -8.08 39.61 -12.38
C GLU A 200 -7.86 38.64 -13.54
N VAL A 201 -6.74 37.94 -13.54
CA VAL A 201 -6.42 36.89 -14.51
C VAL A 201 -6.63 35.53 -13.87
N PRO A 202 -7.56 34.69 -14.39
CA PRO A 202 -7.74 33.34 -13.87
C PRO A 202 -6.46 32.52 -14.03
N PRO A 203 -6.14 31.60 -13.08
CA PRO A 203 -4.94 30.79 -13.20
C PRO A 203 -5.04 29.85 -14.40
N ALA A 204 -4.01 29.81 -15.24
CA ALA A 204 -3.92 28.88 -16.38
C ALA A 204 -3.91 27.42 -15.91
N ARG A 205 -3.41 27.18 -14.70
CA ARG A 205 -3.45 25.89 -13.99
C ARG A 205 -4.08 26.09 -12.61
N PRO A 206 -5.40 25.85 -12.47
CA PRO A 206 -6.08 25.98 -11.17
C PRO A 206 -5.44 25.06 -10.14
N PRO A 207 -5.41 25.46 -8.85
CA PRO A 207 -4.92 24.60 -7.78
C PRO A 207 -5.77 23.34 -7.68
N ASP A 208 -5.12 22.18 -7.63
CA ASP A 208 -5.76 20.93 -7.29
C ASP A 208 -6.12 20.93 -5.78
N PRO A 209 -7.41 20.80 -5.40
CA PRO A 209 -7.81 20.72 -4.00
C PRO A 209 -7.22 19.50 -3.27
N ALA A 210 -6.87 18.46 -4.00
CA ALA A 210 -6.26 17.25 -3.46
C ALA A 210 -4.76 17.43 -3.16
N ASP A 211 -4.08 18.37 -3.81
CA ASP A 211 -2.66 18.63 -3.59
C ASP A 211 -2.42 19.43 -2.29
N ARG A 212 -2.16 18.74 -1.22
CA ARG A 212 -1.95 19.31 0.12
C ARG A 212 -0.65 20.12 0.26
N ARG A 213 0.29 20.02 -0.68
CA ARG A 213 1.55 20.78 -0.66
C ARG A 213 1.30 22.28 -0.78
N PHE A 214 0.27 22.67 -1.50
CA PHE A 214 -0.08 24.06 -1.83
C PHE A 214 -1.38 24.54 -1.15
N LYS A 215 -1.69 24.03 0.06
CA LYS A 215 -2.90 24.39 0.81
C LYS A 215 -2.87 25.79 1.41
N ASP A 216 -1.68 26.33 1.68
CA ASP A 216 -1.53 27.69 2.25
C ASP A 216 -2.12 28.72 1.28
N PRO A 217 -2.95 29.69 1.78
CA PRO A 217 -3.59 30.68 0.93
C PRO A 217 -2.65 31.49 0.07
N ALA A 218 -1.42 31.73 0.52
CA ALA A 218 -0.42 32.50 -0.23
C ALA A 218 -0.09 31.88 -1.60
N TRP A 219 -0.19 30.54 -1.73
CA TRP A 219 0.01 29.85 -3.02
C TRP A 219 -1.02 30.22 -4.09
N LYS A 220 -2.14 30.84 -3.68
CA LYS A 220 -3.24 31.27 -4.57
C LYS A 220 -3.38 32.79 -4.64
N GLN A 221 -3.16 33.47 -3.50
CA GLN A 221 -3.46 34.89 -3.34
C GLN A 221 -2.28 35.79 -3.69
N ASN A 222 -1.05 35.30 -3.51
CA ASN A 222 0.14 36.09 -3.84
C ASN A 222 0.62 35.74 -5.26
N PRO A 223 0.70 36.72 -6.18
CA PRO A 223 1.06 36.48 -7.58
C PRO A 223 2.39 35.76 -7.79
N PHE A 224 3.41 36.03 -6.94
CA PHE A 224 4.71 35.37 -7.01
C PHE A 224 4.62 33.88 -6.67
N TYR A 225 3.94 33.53 -5.55
CA TYR A 225 3.80 32.13 -5.16
C TYR A 225 2.88 31.36 -6.09
N ASP A 226 1.83 32.01 -6.63
CA ASP A 226 0.97 31.38 -7.62
C ASP A 226 1.74 31.10 -8.93
N PHE A 227 2.55 32.06 -9.40
CA PHE A 227 3.48 31.84 -10.53
C PHE A 227 4.43 30.69 -10.28
N LEU A 228 5.08 30.67 -9.10
CA LEU A 228 6.04 29.62 -8.73
C LEU A 228 5.37 28.23 -8.72
N ARG A 229 4.18 28.13 -8.13
CA ARG A 229 3.37 26.90 -8.11
C ARG A 229 3.02 26.45 -9.53
N GLN A 230 2.47 27.34 -10.34
CA GLN A 230 2.06 27.02 -11.70
C GLN A 230 3.24 26.63 -12.60
N SER A 231 4.38 27.31 -12.46
CA SER A 231 5.62 26.97 -13.18
C SER A 231 6.13 25.59 -12.81
N TYR A 232 6.14 25.27 -11.51
CA TYR A 232 6.50 23.92 -11.04
C TYR A 232 5.56 22.85 -11.61
N VAL A 233 4.25 23.01 -11.50
CA VAL A 233 3.27 22.05 -12.03
C VAL A 233 3.40 21.88 -13.54
N HIS A 234 3.63 23.01 -14.26
CA HIS A 234 3.85 22.98 -15.72
C HIS A 234 5.11 22.20 -16.11
N THR A 235 6.21 22.42 -15.39
CA THR A 235 7.50 21.74 -15.65
C THR A 235 7.41 20.26 -15.30
N ALA A 236 6.77 19.90 -14.17
CA ALA A 236 6.57 18.51 -13.77
C ALA A 236 5.72 17.76 -14.82
N GLN A 237 4.62 18.37 -15.27
CA GLN A 237 3.79 17.78 -16.32
C GLN A 237 4.55 17.62 -17.65
N TRP A 238 5.33 18.62 -18.04
CA TRP A 238 6.17 18.52 -19.23
C TRP A 238 7.18 17.36 -19.14
N ALA A 239 7.80 17.15 -17.97
CA ALA A 239 8.74 16.06 -17.76
C ALA A 239 8.04 14.67 -17.86
N GLU A 240 6.82 14.55 -17.31
CA GLU A 240 6.01 13.34 -17.47
C GLU A 240 5.61 13.10 -18.94
N ASP A 241 5.24 14.18 -19.66
CA ASP A 241 4.91 14.13 -21.09
C ASP A 241 6.13 13.69 -21.92
N MET A 242 7.34 14.15 -21.58
CA MET A 242 8.58 13.71 -22.23
C MET A 242 8.76 12.18 -22.14
N VAL A 243 8.47 11.58 -21.02
CA VAL A 243 8.53 10.12 -20.87
C VAL A 243 7.41 9.43 -21.63
N ARG A 244 6.17 9.95 -21.53
CA ARG A 244 4.99 9.36 -22.17
C ARG A 244 5.11 9.37 -23.70
N GLU A 245 5.63 10.46 -24.26
CA GLU A 245 5.73 10.68 -25.70
C GLU A 245 7.03 10.12 -26.31
N ALA A 246 7.99 9.61 -25.50
CA ALA A 246 9.18 8.96 -26.03
C ALA A 246 8.80 7.71 -26.84
N LYS A 247 9.21 7.68 -28.13
CA LYS A 247 8.87 6.56 -29.03
C LYS A 247 9.77 5.35 -28.77
N ASP A 248 9.31 4.17 -29.20
CA ASP A 248 10.08 2.92 -29.24
C ASP A 248 10.74 2.52 -27.90
N MET A 249 10.15 2.96 -26.79
CA MET A 249 10.56 2.58 -25.45
C MET A 249 9.76 1.37 -24.99
N ASP A 250 10.43 0.37 -24.42
CA ASP A 250 9.73 -0.79 -23.87
C ASP A 250 8.82 -0.36 -22.70
N PRO A 251 7.67 -1.04 -22.51
CA PRO A 251 6.68 -0.62 -21.51
C PRO A 251 7.22 -0.58 -20.08
N HIS A 252 8.11 -1.50 -19.69
CA HIS A 252 8.67 -1.56 -18.34
C HIS A 252 9.63 -0.38 -18.09
N THR A 253 10.56 -0.12 -19.01
CA THR A 253 11.47 1.03 -18.94
C THR A 253 10.71 2.35 -18.91
N ARG A 254 9.64 2.47 -19.70
CA ARG A 254 8.75 3.66 -19.67
C ARG A 254 8.10 3.83 -18.31
N HIS A 255 7.59 2.77 -17.73
CA HIS A 255 6.98 2.78 -16.39
C HIS A 255 8.00 3.22 -15.32
N LYS A 256 9.23 2.66 -15.36
CA LYS A 256 10.35 3.08 -14.50
C LYS A 256 10.67 4.56 -14.67
N ALA A 257 10.79 5.04 -15.91
CA ALA A 257 11.08 6.45 -16.19
C ALA A 257 9.99 7.38 -15.66
N GLN A 258 8.71 7.03 -15.85
CA GLN A 258 7.57 7.78 -15.28
C GLN A 258 7.63 7.83 -13.76
N PHE A 259 7.93 6.70 -13.13
CA PHE A 259 8.08 6.63 -11.68
C PHE A 259 9.21 7.56 -11.21
N TYR A 260 10.40 7.48 -11.80
CA TYR A 260 11.54 8.32 -11.41
C TYR A 260 11.30 9.81 -11.65
N VAL A 261 10.66 10.18 -12.76
CA VAL A 261 10.26 11.57 -13.01
C VAL A 261 9.31 12.08 -11.92
N ARG A 262 8.33 11.26 -11.49
CA ARG A 262 7.44 11.61 -10.36
C ARG A 262 8.21 11.77 -9.05
N GLN A 263 9.21 10.90 -8.77
CA GLN A 263 10.07 11.05 -7.58
C GLN A 263 10.84 12.36 -7.61
N LEU A 264 11.46 12.70 -8.75
CA LEU A 264 12.20 13.96 -8.92
C LEU A 264 11.27 15.17 -8.81
N ALA A 265 10.10 15.13 -9.44
CA ALA A 265 9.11 16.19 -9.30
C ALA A 265 8.68 16.38 -7.85
N ALA A 266 8.41 15.29 -7.11
CA ALA A 266 8.07 15.37 -5.70
C ALA A 266 9.20 16.00 -4.86
N ALA A 267 10.46 15.63 -5.12
CA ALA A 267 11.64 16.15 -4.43
C ALA A 267 11.85 17.64 -4.68
N LEU A 268 11.66 18.08 -5.93
CA LEU A 268 11.90 19.44 -6.38
C LEU A 268 10.71 20.40 -6.18
N SER A 269 9.66 19.94 -5.49
CA SER A 269 8.52 20.80 -5.18
C SER A 269 8.95 22.04 -4.39
N PRO A 270 8.55 23.27 -4.79
CA PRO A 270 8.92 24.49 -4.07
C PRO A 270 8.41 24.49 -2.62
N SER A 271 7.41 23.71 -2.30
CA SER A 271 6.91 23.51 -0.93
C SER A 271 7.94 22.87 0.02
N ASN A 272 8.95 22.19 -0.51
CA ASN A 272 9.98 21.49 0.26
C ASN A 272 11.15 22.37 0.70
N PHE A 273 11.19 23.62 0.23
CA PHE A 273 12.33 24.53 0.47
C PHE A 273 11.90 25.69 1.36
N VAL A 274 12.70 25.97 2.42
CA VAL A 274 12.40 27.06 3.38
C VAL A 274 12.25 28.41 2.67
N ALA A 275 13.12 28.71 1.73
CA ALA A 275 13.14 30.00 1.01
C ALA A 275 12.00 30.17 -0.02
N LEU A 276 11.30 29.08 -0.38
CA LEU A 276 10.27 29.10 -1.42
C LEU A 276 8.87 28.82 -0.86
N ASN A 277 8.75 28.29 0.36
CA ASN A 277 7.48 27.95 0.96
C ASN A 277 6.98 29.11 1.85
N PRO A 278 5.88 29.78 1.49
CA PRO A 278 5.37 30.94 2.25
C PRO A 278 4.99 30.62 3.70
N GLU A 279 4.47 29.43 3.98
CA GLU A 279 4.17 28.99 5.35
C GLU A 279 5.44 28.85 6.18
N LEU A 280 6.50 28.24 5.61
CA LEU A 280 7.78 28.05 6.29
C LEU A 280 8.48 29.40 6.53
N ILE A 281 8.48 30.31 5.57
CA ILE A 281 9.07 31.64 5.72
C ILE A 281 8.42 32.37 6.89
N ARG A 282 7.08 32.44 6.91
CA ARG A 282 6.33 33.10 7.99
C ARG A 282 6.67 32.46 9.34
N GLN A 283 6.57 31.15 9.45
CA GLN A 283 6.83 30.42 10.69
C GLN A 283 8.27 30.61 11.16
N THR A 284 9.26 30.67 10.24
CA THR A 284 10.65 30.88 10.58
C THR A 284 10.89 32.31 11.13
N ILE A 285 10.25 33.30 10.54
CA ILE A 285 10.32 34.70 11.01
C ILE A 285 9.63 34.81 12.38
N GLU A 286 8.41 34.31 12.52
CA GLU A 286 7.62 34.36 13.76
C GLU A 286 8.33 33.68 14.95
N GLN A 287 9.11 32.63 14.67
CA GLN A 287 9.83 31.85 15.71
C GLN A 287 11.33 32.16 15.75
N ASN A 288 11.79 33.20 15.06
CA ASN A 288 13.20 33.59 15.00
C ASN A 288 14.12 32.38 14.63
N GLY A 289 13.66 31.49 13.73
CA GLY A 289 14.41 30.30 13.30
C GLY A 289 14.36 29.10 14.25
N ALA A 290 13.69 29.18 15.40
CA ALA A 290 13.64 28.08 16.38
C ALA A 290 12.95 26.81 15.85
N ASN A 291 12.03 26.95 14.88
CA ASN A 291 11.46 25.80 14.17
C ASN A 291 12.53 24.98 13.44
N LEU A 292 13.48 25.63 12.78
CA LEU A 292 14.56 24.96 12.04
C LEU A 292 15.53 24.27 13.00
N VAL A 293 15.82 24.89 14.16
CA VAL A 293 16.67 24.27 15.21
C VAL A 293 16.05 22.96 15.68
N ARG A 294 14.78 23.00 16.09
CA ARG A 294 14.05 21.77 16.50
C ARG A 294 14.00 20.72 15.39
N GLY A 295 13.80 21.17 14.15
CA GLY A 295 13.80 20.28 13.00
C GLY A 295 15.14 19.59 12.78
N ALA A 296 16.23 20.35 12.83
CA ALA A 296 17.60 19.84 12.68
C ALA A 296 17.96 18.88 13.84
N GLN A 297 17.54 19.20 15.06
CA GLN A 297 17.70 18.29 16.21
C GLN A 297 17.03 16.94 15.97
N MET A 298 15.75 16.94 15.56
CA MET A 298 15.04 15.70 15.22
C MET A 298 15.67 14.95 14.06
N LEU A 299 16.19 15.68 13.06
CA LEU A 299 16.93 15.08 11.94
C LEU A 299 18.22 14.37 12.44
N ALA A 300 18.99 15.02 13.30
CA ALA A 300 20.20 14.43 13.89
C ALA A 300 19.87 13.16 14.69
N GLU A 301 18.84 13.21 15.53
CA GLU A 301 18.36 12.06 16.30
C GLU A 301 17.95 10.89 15.40
N ASP A 302 17.24 11.15 14.28
CA ASP A 302 16.75 10.12 13.39
C ASP A 302 17.86 9.51 12.52
N VAL A 303 18.87 10.29 12.14
CA VAL A 303 20.07 9.79 11.45
C VAL A 303 20.92 8.96 12.41
N GLU A 304 21.10 9.39 13.65
CA GLU A 304 21.82 8.63 14.69
C GLU A 304 21.11 7.31 15.00
N ALA A 305 19.79 7.33 15.17
CA ALA A 305 18.98 6.13 15.42
C ALA A 305 18.96 5.16 14.23
N GLY A 306 19.10 5.69 13.01
CA GLY A 306 19.21 4.92 11.77
C GLY A 306 20.60 4.34 11.51
N GLY A 307 21.60 4.63 12.36
CA GLY A 307 22.99 4.19 12.16
C GLY A 307 23.68 4.88 10.97
N GLY A 308 23.31 6.14 10.69
CA GLY A 308 23.80 6.94 9.54
C GLY A 308 22.81 6.98 8.37
N GLU A 309 21.78 6.19 8.36
CA GLU A 309 20.67 6.30 7.39
C GLU A 309 19.51 7.09 8.01
N LEU A 310 18.83 7.92 7.22
CA LEU A 310 17.67 8.67 7.72
C LEU A 310 16.45 7.74 7.86
N LYS A 311 16.08 7.42 9.10
CA LYS A 311 14.81 6.78 9.42
C LYS A 311 13.77 7.87 9.69
N ILE A 312 13.00 8.25 8.64
CA ILE A 312 12.01 9.33 8.74
C ILE A 312 11.01 9.07 9.86
N ARG A 313 10.89 9.99 10.80
CA ARG A 313 9.95 9.96 11.92
C ARG A 313 8.55 10.30 11.42
N GLN A 314 7.70 9.28 11.22
CA GLN A 314 6.34 9.45 10.70
C GLN A 314 5.27 9.50 11.80
N THR A 315 5.57 8.99 12.99
CA THR A 315 4.65 8.95 14.15
C THR A 315 5.42 8.98 15.46
N ASP A 316 4.77 9.40 16.55
CA ASP A 316 5.32 9.18 17.89
C ASP A 316 5.10 7.72 18.30
N THR A 317 6.19 6.96 18.32
CA THR A 317 6.17 5.52 18.61
C THR A 317 6.10 5.20 20.10
N ARG A 318 6.32 6.16 20.98
CA ARG A 318 6.43 5.96 22.44
C ARG A 318 5.10 5.62 23.10
N THR A 319 3.99 5.97 22.44
CA THR A 319 2.63 5.75 22.96
C THR A 319 2.06 4.37 22.62
N PHE A 320 2.75 3.59 21.78
CA PHE A 320 2.25 2.32 21.29
C PHE A 320 3.09 1.15 21.82
N GLU A 321 2.37 0.12 22.32
CA GLU A 321 2.98 -1.13 22.76
C GLU A 321 2.10 -2.31 22.34
N VAL A 322 2.70 -3.25 21.59
CA VAL A 322 2.01 -4.45 21.09
C VAL A 322 1.71 -5.41 22.25
N GLY A 323 0.45 -5.76 22.41
CA GLY A 323 -0.08 -6.55 23.52
C GLY A 323 -0.60 -5.71 24.68
N VAL A 324 -0.42 -4.37 24.68
CA VAL A 324 -0.91 -3.47 25.72
C VAL A 324 -2.01 -2.54 25.22
N ASN A 325 -1.77 -1.83 24.13
CA ASN A 325 -2.75 -0.96 23.48
C ASN A 325 -2.90 -1.18 21.97
N LEU A 326 -2.09 -2.08 21.39
CA LEU A 326 -2.24 -2.64 20.05
C LEU A 326 -2.29 -4.16 20.16
N ALA A 327 -3.01 -4.85 19.27
CA ALA A 327 -3.18 -6.31 19.26
C ALA A 327 -3.70 -6.84 20.61
N THR A 328 -4.80 -6.28 21.09
CA THR A 328 -5.32 -6.55 22.44
C THR A 328 -6.51 -7.51 22.49
N THR A 329 -6.89 -8.11 21.37
CA THR A 329 -7.98 -9.10 21.35
C THR A 329 -7.55 -10.34 22.13
N PRO A 330 -8.32 -10.78 23.15
CA PRO A 330 -7.94 -11.91 23.99
C PRO A 330 -7.84 -13.23 23.21
N GLY A 331 -6.81 -14.01 23.49
CA GLY A 331 -6.55 -15.29 22.86
C GLY A 331 -5.31 -15.95 23.44
N LYS A 332 -4.93 -17.08 22.87
CA LYS A 332 -3.74 -17.86 23.28
C LYS A 332 -2.95 -18.34 22.08
N VAL A 333 -1.65 -18.36 22.19
CA VAL A 333 -0.77 -19.10 21.29
C VAL A 333 -0.95 -20.59 21.59
N VAL A 334 -1.42 -21.33 20.57
CA VAL A 334 -1.71 -22.78 20.69
C VAL A 334 -0.69 -23.66 19.98
N LEU A 335 0.08 -23.07 19.06
CA LEU A 335 1.19 -23.74 18.37
C LEU A 335 2.33 -22.76 18.16
N ARG A 336 3.56 -23.23 18.31
CA ARG A 336 4.78 -22.51 17.92
C ARG A 336 5.73 -23.46 17.20
N ASN A 337 6.27 -23.02 16.07
CA ASN A 337 7.38 -23.65 15.37
C ASN A 337 8.36 -22.57 14.90
N ASP A 338 9.38 -22.92 14.09
CA ASP A 338 10.41 -21.97 13.65
C ASP A 338 9.87 -20.78 12.85
N LEU A 339 8.73 -20.93 12.15
CA LEU A 339 8.17 -19.89 11.29
C LEU A 339 6.95 -19.17 11.85
N ILE A 340 6.14 -19.85 12.68
CA ILE A 340 4.86 -19.30 13.13
C ILE A 340 4.60 -19.50 14.61
N GLU A 341 3.84 -18.56 15.17
CA GLU A 341 2.93 -18.77 16.27
C GLU A 341 1.51 -18.81 15.71
N LEU A 342 0.72 -19.83 16.09
CA LEU A 342 -0.69 -19.88 15.77
C LEU A 342 -1.50 -19.41 16.96
N ILE A 343 -2.26 -18.33 16.80
CA ILE A 343 -3.07 -17.72 17.84
C ILE A 343 -4.52 -18.13 17.64
N GLN A 344 -5.14 -18.73 18.67
CA GLN A 344 -6.59 -18.94 18.73
C GLN A 344 -7.19 -17.88 19.63
N TYR A 345 -8.18 -17.13 19.13
CA TYR A 345 -8.84 -16.09 19.91
C TYR A 345 -9.98 -16.63 20.76
N ALA A 346 -10.11 -16.06 21.96
CA ALA A 346 -11.15 -16.41 22.91
C ALA A 346 -12.54 -16.03 22.38
N PRO A 347 -13.55 -16.92 22.45
CA PRO A 347 -14.89 -16.63 21.98
C PRO A 347 -15.57 -15.58 22.85
N THR A 348 -16.43 -14.77 22.24
CA THR A 348 -17.28 -13.77 22.92
C THR A 348 -18.76 -14.09 22.82
N THR A 349 -19.11 -15.23 22.17
CA THR A 349 -20.48 -15.72 21.99
C THR A 349 -20.57 -17.15 22.51
N GLU A 350 -21.75 -17.57 22.96
CA GLU A 350 -21.97 -18.95 23.44
C GLU A 350 -21.94 -19.98 22.31
N MET A 351 -22.37 -19.57 21.13
CA MET A 351 -22.43 -20.40 19.93
C MET A 351 -21.59 -19.81 18.82
N VAL A 352 -20.82 -20.64 18.13
CA VAL A 352 -19.94 -20.24 17.01
C VAL A 352 -20.26 -21.04 15.77
N LEU A 353 -19.92 -20.52 14.59
CA LEU A 353 -19.98 -21.32 13.37
C LEU A 353 -19.08 -22.56 13.52
N ARG A 354 -19.60 -23.74 13.10
CA ARG A 354 -18.86 -25.01 13.22
C ARG A 354 -17.49 -24.94 12.53
N ARG A 355 -17.45 -24.36 11.32
CA ARG A 355 -16.23 -24.27 10.53
C ARG A 355 -15.32 -23.15 11.06
N PRO A 356 -14.11 -23.47 11.55
CA PRO A 356 -13.15 -22.46 12.00
C PRO A 356 -12.66 -21.57 10.86
N LEU A 357 -12.18 -20.39 11.21
CA LEU A 357 -11.54 -19.43 10.31
C LEU A 357 -10.04 -19.39 10.55
N LEU A 358 -9.24 -19.66 9.51
CA LEU A 358 -7.78 -19.45 9.51
C LEU A 358 -7.45 -18.16 8.77
N ILE A 359 -6.74 -17.23 9.40
CA ILE A 359 -6.24 -16.01 8.78
C ILE A 359 -4.73 -16.17 8.51
N VAL A 360 -4.35 -15.95 7.25
CA VAL A 360 -2.98 -15.97 6.72
C VAL A 360 -2.59 -14.54 6.37
N PRO A 361 -1.99 -13.78 7.29
CA PRO A 361 -1.59 -12.39 7.04
C PRO A 361 -0.31 -12.33 6.20
N PRO A 362 0.07 -11.13 5.69
CA PRO A 362 1.37 -10.95 5.07
C PRO A 362 2.50 -11.18 6.08
N TRP A 363 3.69 -11.58 5.57
CA TRP A 363 4.92 -11.67 6.35
C TRP A 363 5.86 -10.49 6.13
N ILE A 364 5.52 -9.57 5.22
CA ILE A 364 6.29 -8.32 4.99
C ILE A 364 6.07 -7.34 6.14
N ASN A 365 4.86 -7.34 6.69
CA ASN A 365 4.47 -6.61 7.89
C ASN A 365 3.77 -7.56 8.87
N LYS A 366 3.60 -7.12 10.10
CA LYS A 366 3.04 -7.93 11.18
C LYS A 366 1.51 -8.03 11.12
N PHE A 367 0.97 -9.16 11.57
CA PHE A 367 -0.44 -9.51 11.48
C PHE A 367 -1.39 -8.52 12.17
N TYR A 368 -0.90 -7.74 13.15
CA TYR A 368 -1.76 -6.92 13.99
C TYR A 368 -2.37 -5.70 13.29
N ILE A 369 -2.11 -5.49 12.01
CA ILE A 369 -2.97 -4.62 11.20
C ILE A 369 -4.44 -5.07 11.25
N LEU A 370 -4.68 -6.37 11.35
CA LEU A 370 -6.02 -6.97 11.48
C LEU A 370 -6.55 -6.94 12.92
N ASP A 371 -5.74 -6.51 13.89
CA ASP A 371 -6.07 -6.32 15.31
C ASP A 371 -5.42 -5.04 15.88
N LEU A 372 -5.53 -3.93 15.14
CA LEU A 372 -4.77 -2.72 15.40
C LEU A 372 -5.10 -2.14 16.79
N ASN A 373 -6.38 -1.88 17.03
CA ASN A 373 -6.92 -1.48 18.33
C ASN A 373 -8.37 -1.98 18.45
N PRO A 374 -9.04 -1.88 19.61
CA PRO A 374 -10.38 -2.42 19.79
C PRO A 374 -11.43 -1.95 18.77
N GLU A 375 -11.30 -0.74 18.24
CA GLU A 375 -12.23 -0.17 17.27
C GLU A 375 -11.90 -0.59 15.83
N LYS A 376 -10.60 -0.82 15.54
CA LYS A 376 -10.08 -1.13 14.20
C LYS A 376 -9.59 -2.58 14.12
N SER A 377 -10.27 -3.52 14.79
CA SER A 377 -9.91 -4.93 14.78
C SER A 377 -10.92 -5.74 13.98
N PHE A 378 -10.48 -6.24 12.81
CA PHE A 378 -11.20 -7.24 12.03
C PHE A 378 -11.31 -8.56 12.79
N ILE A 379 -10.26 -8.96 13.49
CA ILE A 379 -10.21 -10.19 14.30
C ILE A 379 -11.24 -10.12 15.42
N ARG A 380 -11.24 -9.07 16.23
CA ARG A 380 -12.21 -8.88 17.33
C ARG A 380 -13.64 -8.88 16.80
N TRP A 381 -13.86 -8.18 15.70
CA TRP A 381 -15.18 -8.13 15.08
C TRP A 381 -15.61 -9.52 14.60
N ALA A 382 -14.74 -10.28 13.92
CA ALA A 382 -15.05 -11.63 13.45
C ALA A 382 -15.38 -12.59 14.61
N VAL A 383 -14.63 -12.53 15.69
CA VAL A 383 -14.92 -13.29 16.93
C VAL A 383 -16.31 -12.91 17.49
N ALA A 384 -16.66 -11.62 17.50
CA ALA A 384 -17.96 -11.13 17.96
C ALA A 384 -19.14 -11.58 17.05
N GLN A 385 -18.89 -11.95 15.79
CA GLN A 385 -19.89 -12.56 14.91
C GLN A 385 -20.07 -14.07 15.17
N GLY A 386 -19.33 -14.65 16.10
CA GLY A 386 -19.39 -16.08 16.41
C GLY A 386 -18.52 -16.93 15.48
N LEU A 387 -17.34 -16.44 15.09
CA LEU A 387 -16.31 -17.23 14.41
C LEU A 387 -15.26 -17.72 15.41
N THR A 388 -14.84 -19.00 15.27
CA THR A 388 -13.62 -19.50 15.92
C THR A 388 -12.44 -19.09 15.07
N VAL A 389 -11.69 -18.05 15.50
CA VAL A 389 -10.65 -17.41 14.69
C VAL A 389 -9.28 -17.88 15.11
N PHE A 390 -8.49 -18.34 14.11
CA PHE A 390 -7.06 -18.63 14.22
C PHE A 390 -6.28 -17.70 13.32
N VAL A 391 -5.15 -17.18 13.81
CA VAL A 391 -4.28 -16.27 13.04
C VAL A 391 -2.85 -16.76 13.10
N ILE A 392 -2.20 -16.79 11.94
CA ILE A 392 -0.76 -17.02 11.84
C ILE A 392 -0.03 -15.72 12.22
N SER A 393 0.85 -15.79 13.21
CA SER A 393 1.83 -14.75 13.53
C SER A 393 3.19 -15.22 13.02
N TRP A 394 3.68 -14.60 11.92
CA TRP A 394 4.97 -14.97 11.35
C TRP A 394 6.12 -14.51 12.23
N VAL A 395 7.17 -15.32 12.32
CA VAL A 395 8.45 -14.93 12.93
C VAL A 395 9.03 -13.70 12.19
N ASN A 396 9.77 -12.85 12.89
CA ASN A 396 10.67 -11.89 12.23
C ASN A 396 11.99 -12.63 11.91
N PRO A 397 12.25 -12.98 10.64
CA PRO A 397 13.34 -13.88 10.29
C PRO A 397 14.73 -13.34 10.63
N ASP A 398 15.64 -14.23 10.93
CA ASP A 398 17.08 -14.00 11.05
C ASP A 398 17.87 -14.98 10.17
N THR A 399 19.19 -15.02 10.30
CA THR A 399 20.09 -15.88 9.50
C THR A 399 19.70 -17.36 9.56
N ARG A 400 19.11 -17.85 10.66
CA ARG A 400 18.65 -19.25 10.81
C ARG A 400 17.54 -19.60 9.83
N HIS A 401 16.83 -18.62 9.32
CA HIS A 401 15.69 -18.79 8.42
C HIS A 401 16.06 -18.57 6.94
N ALA A 402 17.35 -18.37 6.63
CA ALA A 402 17.83 -18.04 5.27
C ALA A 402 17.28 -18.98 4.19
N ASP A 403 17.21 -20.28 4.49
CA ASP A 403 16.79 -21.34 3.58
C ASP A 403 15.29 -21.64 3.61
N LYS A 404 14.51 -20.92 4.43
CA LYS A 404 13.05 -21.07 4.46
C LYS A 404 12.45 -20.49 3.17
N GLY A 405 12.03 -21.38 2.27
CA GLY A 405 11.44 -21.03 0.99
C GLY A 405 9.93 -20.82 1.06
N PHE A 406 9.32 -20.52 -0.07
CA PHE A 406 7.88 -20.34 -0.20
C PHE A 406 7.10 -21.62 0.14
N ASP A 407 7.69 -22.77 -0.18
CA ASP A 407 7.22 -24.10 0.20
C ASP A 407 7.24 -24.33 1.72
N ALA A 408 8.26 -23.83 2.43
CA ALA A 408 8.32 -23.88 3.89
C ALA A 408 7.19 -23.05 4.52
N TYR A 409 6.90 -21.85 3.99
CA TYR A 409 5.78 -21.03 4.44
C TYR A 409 4.43 -21.72 4.22
N MET A 410 4.28 -22.49 3.14
CA MET A 410 3.10 -23.33 2.92
C MET A 410 3.03 -24.48 3.95
N ARG A 411 4.12 -25.24 4.14
CA ARG A 411 4.12 -26.44 5.00
C ARG A 411 4.13 -26.12 6.48
N GLU A 412 5.11 -25.31 6.92
CA GLU A 412 5.30 -24.98 8.34
C GLU A 412 4.34 -23.87 8.80
N GLY A 413 3.79 -23.09 7.85
CA GLY A 413 2.76 -22.09 8.09
C GLY A 413 1.36 -22.67 7.96
N ILE A 414 0.83 -22.74 6.73
CA ILE A 414 -0.57 -23.08 6.50
C ILE A 414 -0.90 -24.53 6.89
N PHE A 415 -0.11 -25.51 6.45
CA PHE A 415 -0.43 -26.92 6.76
C PHE A 415 -0.27 -27.25 8.25
N ALA A 416 0.74 -26.68 8.93
CA ALA A 416 0.88 -26.80 10.37
C ALA A 416 -0.32 -26.18 11.10
N ALA A 417 -0.78 -25.00 10.66
CA ALA A 417 -1.98 -24.36 11.21
C ALA A 417 -3.25 -25.21 10.99
N LEU A 418 -3.44 -25.77 9.79
CA LEU A 418 -4.58 -26.66 9.50
C LEU A 418 -4.61 -27.90 10.40
N HIS A 419 -3.43 -28.49 10.65
CA HIS A 419 -3.32 -29.62 11.56
C HIS A 419 -3.64 -29.23 13.02
N ALA A 420 -3.09 -28.12 13.48
CA ALA A 420 -3.37 -27.62 14.83
C ALA A 420 -4.85 -27.26 15.03
N ILE A 421 -5.50 -26.69 14.01
CA ILE A 421 -6.95 -26.40 14.05
C ILE A 421 -7.76 -27.69 14.18
N GLU A 422 -7.44 -28.72 13.39
CA GLU A 422 -8.11 -30.03 13.47
C GLU A 422 -7.96 -30.63 14.88
N GLU A 423 -6.75 -30.58 15.45
CA GLU A 423 -6.49 -31.06 16.80
C GLU A 423 -7.20 -30.26 17.90
N ALA A 424 -7.23 -28.91 17.79
CA ALA A 424 -7.86 -28.03 18.77
C ALA A 424 -9.38 -28.06 18.75
N THR A 425 -9.99 -28.27 17.57
CA THR A 425 -11.43 -28.09 17.36
C THR A 425 -12.17 -29.37 17.01
N GLY A 426 -11.47 -30.42 16.58
CA GLY A 426 -12.06 -31.61 15.97
C GLY A 426 -12.58 -31.39 14.55
N GLU A 427 -12.44 -30.18 13.99
CA GLU A 427 -12.95 -29.82 12.66
C GLU A 427 -11.81 -29.86 11.63
N ARG A 428 -11.94 -30.76 10.68
CA ARG A 428 -10.94 -30.91 9.60
C ARG A 428 -11.07 -29.85 8.53
N LYS A 429 -12.27 -29.27 8.38
CA LYS A 429 -12.60 -28.29 7.33
C LYS A 429 -12.58 -26.88 7.87
N VAL A 430 -11.93 -25.97 7.17
CA VAL A 430 -11.80 -24.58 7.56
C VAL A 430 -12.22 -23.63 6.42
N SER A 431 -12.60 -22.42 6.79
CA SER A 431 -12.58 -21.26 5.89
C SER A 431 -11.24 -20.54 6.08
N ALA A 432 -10.62 -20.05 5.00
CA ALA A 432 -9.33 -19.36 5.09
C ALA A 432 -9.41 -17.94 4.55
N VAL A 433 -8.70 -17.01 5.19
CA VAL A 433 -8.53 -15.62 4.75
C VAL A 433 -7.05 -15.38 4.47
N GLY A 434 -6.71 -14.91 3.28
CA GLY A 434 -5.36 -14.45 2.96
C GLY A 434 -5.35 -12.95 2.70
N TYR A 435 -4.42 -12.22 3.33
CA TYR A 435 -4.28 -10.79 3.11
C TYR A 435 -2.96 -10.48 2.39
N CYS A 436 -3.03 -9.69 1.31
CA CYS A 436 -1.88 -9.25 0.52
C CYS A 436 -1.04 -10.48 0.05
N VAL A 437 0.27 -10.51 0.31
CA VAL A 437 1.14 -11.65 -0.03
C VAL A 437 0.75 -12.94 0.72
N GLY A 438 0.13 -12.84 1.90
CA GLY A 438 -0.49 -14.00 2.58
C GLY A 438 -1.63 -14.61 1.76
N GLY A 439 -2.36 -13.79 1.00
CA GLY A 439 -3.35 -14.27 0.04
C GLY A 439 -2.74 -14.91 -1.20
N THR A 440 -1.60 -14.41 -1.67
CA THR A 440 -0.82 -15.07 -2.74
C THR A 440 -0.35 -16.45 -2.29
N LEU A 441 0.18 -16.56 -1.06
CA LEU A 441 0.55 -17.84 -0.46
C LEU A 441 -0.66 -18.77 -0.31
N LEU A 442 -1.80 -18.27 0.17
CA LEU A 442 -3.02 -19.05 0.29
C LEU A 442 -3.49 -19.57 -1.09
N SER A 443 -3.45 -18.72 -2.12
CA SER A 443 -3.86 -19.09 -3.49
C SER A 443 -2.95 -20.17 -4.09
N THR A 444 -1.63 -20.08 -3.88
CA THR A 444 -0.67 -21.12 -4.29
C THR A 444 -0.89 -22.41 -3.52
N THR A 445 -1.17 -22.30 -2.21
CA THR A 445 -1.49 -23.46 -1.36
C THR A 445 -2.76 -24.15 -1.83
N LEU A 446 -3.81 -23.40 -2.18
CA LEU A 446 -5.06 -23.98 -2.72
C LEU A 446 -4.83 -24.71 -4.04
N ALA A 447 -4.01 -24.17 -4.94
CA ALA A 447 -3.66 -24.83 -6.20
C ALA A 447 -2.85 -26.13 -5.93
N TYR A 448 -1.90 -26.10 -4.98
CA TYR A 448 -1.17 -27.27 -4.53
C TYR A 448 -2.09 -28.33 -3.92
N MET A 449 -2.99 -27.93 -3.01
CA MET A 449 -3.99 -28.81 -2.37
C MET A 449 -4.91 -29.44 -3.41
N ALA A 450 -5.38 -28.66 -4.40
CA ALA A 450 -6.22 -29.16 -5.50
C ALA A 450 -5.47 -30.21 -6.33
N ALA A 451 -4.17 -30.02 -6.59
CA ALA A 451 -3.33 -31.00 -7.30
C ALA A 451 -3.16 -32.29 -6.49
N LYS A 452 -3.10 -32.20 -5.15
CA LYS A 452 -2.96 -33.35 -4.23
C LYS A 452 -4.30 -33.98 -3.80
N GLY A 453 -5.44 -33.39 -4.17
CA GLY A 453 -6.76 -33.86 -3.73
C GLY A 453 -7.08 -33.54 -2.26
N ASP A 454 -6.35 -32.61 -1.63
CA ASP A 454 -6.61 -32.12 -0.28
C ASP A 454 -7.74 -31.08 -0.29
N ARG A 455 -8.76 -31.29 0.55
CA ARG A 455 -9.98 -30.47 0.62
C ARG A 455 -10.23 -29.90 2.02
N ARG A 456 -9.18 -29.69 2.82
CA ARG A 456 -9.34 -29.14 4.18
C ARG A 456 -9.78 -27.68 4.17
N ILE A 457 -9.42 -26.89 3.15
CA ILE A 457 -9.94 -25.53 2.96
C ILE A 457 -11.15 -25.60 2.02
N GLU A 458 -12.33 -25.19 2.49
CA GLU A 458 -13.59 -25.26 1.73
C GLU A 458 -14.10 -23.93 1.20
N SER A 459 -13.58 -22.81 1.72
CA SER A 459 -13.81 -21.48 1.16
C SER A 459 -12.60 -20.59 1.42
N ALA A 460 -12.34 -19.66 0.52
CA ALA A 460 -11.22 -18.73 0.65
C ALA A 460 -11.69 -17.30 0.52
N THR A 461 -11.08 -16.42 1.29
CA THR A 461 -11.19 -14.96 1.17
C THR A 461 -9.81 -14.40 0.83
N LEU A 462 -9.74 -13.56 -0.17
CA LEU A 462 -8.52 -12.87 -0.58
C LEU A 462 -8.74 -11.36 -0.37
N LEU A 463 -7.94 -10.76 0.50
CA LEU A 463 -8.04 -9.34 0.82
C LEU A 463 -6.87 -8.60 0.17
N ALA A 464 -7.16 -7.70 -0.78
CA ALA A 464 -6.15 -6.91 -1.49
C ALA A 464 -4.96 -7.78 -1.96
N THR A 465 -5.27 -8.89 -2.63
CA THR A 465 -4.34 -9.97 -2.98
C THR A 465 -4.09 -10.02 -4.48
N GLN A 466 -2.84 -10.13 -4.87
CA GLN A 466 -2.45 -10.40 -6.26
C GLN A 466 -2.13 -11.88 -6.46
N VAL A 467 -2.67 -12.45 -7.53
CA VAL A 467 -2.26 -13.75 -8.08
C VAL A 467 -1.84 -13.61 -9.54
N ASP A 468 -2.33 -12.56 -10.24
CA ASP A 468 -1.83 -12.08 -11.52
C ASP A 468 -1.06 -10.78 -11.33
N PHE A 469 0.24 -10.82 -11.62
CA PHE A 469 1.16 -9.70 -11.43
C PHE A 469 1.38 -8.87 -12.70
N LYS A 470 0.61 -9.11 -13.76
CA LYS A 470 0.70 -8.34 -15.01
C LYS A 470 0.47 -6.84 -14.81
N HIS A 471 -0.40 -6.50 -13.86
CA HIS A 471 -0.77 -5.13 -13.52
C HIS A 471 -0.43 -4.81 -12.06
N ALA A 472 0.74 -5.23 -11.59
CA ALA A 472 1.14 -5.12 -10.19
C ALA A 472 1.54 -3.70 -9.75
N GLY A 473 1.26 -2.68 -10.55
CA GLY A 473 1.46 -1.28 -10.17
C GLY A 473 2.93 -0.86 -10.07
N ASP A 474 3.18 0.20 -9.31
CA ASP A 474 4.49 0.83 -9.23
C ASP A 474 5.57 -0.05 -8.56
N LEU A 475 5.21 -1.11 -7.83
CA LEU A 475 6.21 -2.05 -7.30
C LEU A 475 7.00 -2.77 -8.40
N GLN A 476 6.45 -2.89 -9.62
CA GLN A 476 7.16 -3.47 -10.76
C GLN A 476 8.43 -2.69 -11.15
N VAL A 477 8.52 -1.39 -10.82
CA VAL A 477 9.69 -0.58 -11.17
C VAL A 477 10.97 -1.02 -10.45
N PHE A 478 10.83 -1.76 -9.34
CA PHE A 478 11.92 -2.33 -8.56
C PHE A 478 12.28 -3.77 -8.96
N VAL A 479 11.63 -4.32 -9.99
CA VAL A 479 11.76 -5.74 -10.35
C VAL A 479 12.09 -5.90 -11.83
N ASP A 480 13.37 -6.01 -12.13
CA ASP A 480 13.91 -6.58 -13.36
C ASP A 480 15.02 -7.59 -13.00
N GLU A 481 15.53 -8.31 -13.98
CA GLU A 481 16.55 -9.35 -13.75
C GLU A 481 17.81 -8.82 -13.04
N LYS A 482 18.24 -7.59 -13.39
CA LYS A 482 19.42 -6.96 -12.78
C LYS A 482 19.16 -6.56 -11.33
N GLN A 483 17.98 -5.97 -11.06
CA GLN A 483 17.59 -5.54 -9.71
C GLN A 483 17.36 -6.76 -8.80
N VAL A 484 16.70 -7.81 -9.30
CA VAL A 484 16.48 -9.05 -8.53
C VAL A 484 17.83 -9.67 -8.16
N ARG A 485 18.78 -9.76 -9.09
CA ARG A 485 20.13 -10.27 -8.79
C ARG A 485 20.85 -9.42 -7.74
N ALA A 486 20.74 -8.10 -7.83
CA ALA A 486 21.36 -7.21 -6.84
C ALA A 486 20.79 -7.43 -5.44
N VAL A 487 19.47 -7.63 -5.32
CA VAL A 487 18.81 -7.98 -4.05
C VAL A 487 19.25 -9.36 -3.56
N GLU A 488 19.36 -10.35 -4.45
CA GLU A 488 19.85 -11.70 -4.11
C GLU A 488 21.30 -11.67 -3.62
N ASP A 489 22.16 -10.86 -4.24
CA ASP A 489 23.55 -10.68 -3.82
C ASP A 489 23.65 -10.00 -2.45
N GLU A 490 22.79 -9.00 -2.17
CA GLU A 490 22.69 -8.37 -0.85
C GLU A 490 22.26 -9.38 0.22
N MET A 491 21.21 -10.15 -0.06
CA MET A 491 20.70 -11.15 0.89
C MET A 491 21.67 -12.31 1.16
N ARG A 492 22.59 -12.59 0.23
CA ARG A 492 23.54 -13.71 0.38
C ARG A 492 24.44 -13.58 1.60
N SER A 493 24.78 -12.37 2.00
CA SER A 493 25.65 -12.11 3.15
C SER A 493 24.96 -12.27 4.50
N HIS A 494 23.65 -11.98 4.57
CA HIS A 494 22.88 -11.94 5.83
C HIS A 494 21.82 -13.04 5.94
N GLY A 495 21.49 -13.70 4.82
CA GLY A 495 20.43 -14.72 4.75
C GLY A 495 19.01 -14.15 4.69
N PHE A 496 18.85 -12.83 4.67
CA PHE A 496 17.54 -12.17 4.61
C PHE A 496 17.65 -10.77 3.99
N LEU A 497 16.52 -10.24 3.49
CA LEU A 497 16.37 -8.82 3.17
C LEU A 497 15.96 -8.07 4.43
N ASP A 498 16.64 -6.94 4.71
CA ASP A 498 16.30 -6.08 5.85
C ASP A 498 14.93 -5.41 5.61
N GLY A 499 14.10 -5.33 6.65
CA GLY A 499 12.80 -4.69 6.61
C GLY A 499 12.84 -3.21 6.22
N LYS A 500 13.93 -2.52 6.49
CA LYS A 500 14.14 -1.12 6.09
C LYS A 500 14.07 -0.93 4.57
N ARG A 501 14.57 -1.92 3.80
CA ARG A 501 14.53 -1.88 2.32
C ARG A 501 13.10 -1.87 1.80
N MET A 502 12.26 -2.74 2.35
CA MET A 502 10.84 -2.78 1.99
C MET A 502 10.09 -1.52 2.43
N ALA A 503 10.37 -1.03 3.64
CA ALA A 503 9.77 0.21 4.13
C ALA A 503 10.11 1.40 3.22
N LEU A 504 11.36 1.50 2.73
CA LEU A 504 11.77 2.53 1.77
C LEU A 504 11.03 2.39 0.45
N ALA A 505 10.95 1.18 -0.13
CA ALA A 505 10.23 0.94 -1.37
C ALA A 505 8.75 1.36 -1.25
N PHE A 506 8.07 0.98 -0.16
CA PHE A 506 6.69 1.41 0.09
C PHE A 506 6.53 2.93 0.28
N ASN A 507 7.48 3.60 0.95
CA ASN A 507 7.46 5.05 1.10
C ASN A 507 7.61 5.76 -0.26
N MET A 508 8.42 5.21 -1.16
CA MET A 508 8.62 5.74 -2.52
C MET A 508 7.38 5.61 -3.40
N LEU A 509 6.45 4.69 -3.12
CA LEU A 509 5.18 4.61 -3.86
C LEU A 509 4.29 5.84 -3.64
N ARG A 510 4.44 6.51 -2.49
CA ARG A 510 3.68 7.71 -2.13
C ARG A 510 4.58 8.79 -1.52
N PRO A 511 5.55 9.33 -2.28
CA PRO A 511 6.60 10.18 -1.74
C PRO A 511 6.07 11.47 -1.11
N ASN A 512 5.04 12.09 -1.67
CA ASN A 512 4.45 13.31 -1.13
C ASN A 512 3.79 13.08 0.24
N ASP A 513 3.20 11.91 0.48
CA ASP A 513 2.49 11.60 1.73
C ASP A 513 3.39 10.96 2.78
N LEU A 514 4.37 10.15 2.37
CA LEU A 514 5.17 9.31 3.28
C LEU A 514 6.61 9.78 3.44
N ILE A 515 7.11 10.66 2.55
CA ILE A 515 8.47 11.23 2.63
C ILE A 515 8.38 12.75 2.81
N TRP A 516 7.98 13.48 1.76
CA TRP A 516 8.14 14.94 1.70
C TRP A 516 7.28 15.69 2.70
N ARG A 517 6.07 15.19 3.01
CA ARG A 517 5.25 15.75 4.07
C ARG A 517 5.98 15.77 5.42
N TYR A 518 6.63 14.65 5.78
CA TYR A 518 7.35 14.55 7.05
C TYR A 518 8.68 15.33 7.00
N MET A 519 9.36 15.35 5.85
CA MET A 519 10.54 16.21 5.67
C MET A 519 10.20 17.68 5.98
N VAL A 520 9.07 18.16 5.48
CA VAL A 520 8.61 19.54 5.72
C VAL A 520 8.07 19.71 7.14
N ASP A 521 7.14 18.90 7.59
CA ASP A 521 6.45 19.12 8.86
C ASP A 521 7.38 18.87 10.07
N VAL A 522 8.21 17.82 10.02
CA VAL A 522 9.11 17.46 11.13
C VAL A 522 10.40 18.26 11.09
N TYR A 523 11.13 18.19 9.95
CA TYR A 523 12.51 18.71 9.92
C TYR A 523 12.61 20.17 9.52
N LEU A 524 11.59 20.77 8.89
CA LEU A 524 11.59 22.20 8.55
C LEU A 524 10.66 23.03 9.44
N LYS A 525 9.45 22.51 9.76
CA LYS A 525 8.55 23.21 10.71
C LYS A 525 8.87 22.89 12.18
N GLY A 526 9.71 21.91 12.47
CA GLY A 526 10.06 21.51 13.83
C GLY A 526 8.86 20.97 14.64
N LYS A 527 7.91 20.29 13.97
CA LYS A 527 6.70 19.72 14.57
C LYS A 527 6.92 18.23 14.81
N ALA A 528 6.94 17.80 16.07
CA ALA A 528 6.90 16.37 16.37
C ALA A 528 5.62 15.73 15.80
N PRO A 529 5.70 14.56 15.16
CA PRO A 529 4.52 13.89 14.63
C PRO A 529 3.61 13.43 15.78
N MET A 530 2.30 13.46 15.55
CA MET A 530 1.33 12.90 16.48
C MET A 530 1.40 11.37 16.47
N ALA A 531 1.00 10.76 17.58
CA ALA A 531 0.83 9.32 17.66
C ALA A 531 -0.27 8.85 16.72
N PHE A 532 0.06 7.94 15.80
CA PHE A 532 -0.88 7.37 14.86
C PHE A 532 -0.61 5.86 14.67
N ASP A 533 -1.56 5.05 15.12
CA ASP A 533 -1.46 3.59 15.22
C ASP A 533 -1.10 2.89 13.89
N LEU A 534 -1.70 3.34 12.80
CA LEU A 534 -1.46 2.77 11.48
C LEU A 534 -0.02 3.03 10.99
N LEU A 535 0.52 4.22 11.25
CA LEU A 535 1.90 4.54 10.91
C LEU A 535 2.91 3.85 11.82
N PHE A 536 2.54 3.61 13.09
CA PHE A 536 3.33 2.75 13.97
C PHE A 536 3.46 1.35 13.38
N TRP A 537 2.33 0.73 13.01
CA TRP A 537 2.35 -0.57 12.34
C TRP A 537 3.15 -0.56 11.04
N ASN A 538 2.98 0.47 10.20
CA ASN A 538 3.71 0.59 8.93
C ASN A 538 5.23 0.68 9.11
N SER A 539 5.68 1.26 10.22
CA SER A 539 7.10 1.36 10.58
C SER A 539 7.67 0.10 11.25
N ASP A 540 6.80 -0.85 11.64
CA ASP A 540 7.17 -2.11 12.29
C ASP A 540 7.30 -3.24 11.25
N SER A 541 8.20 -3.02 10.29
CA SER A 541 8.48 -3.94 9.20
C SER A 541 9.21 -5.21 9.68
N THR A 542 9.18 -6.27 8.88
CA THR A 542 9.87 -7.53 9.13
C THR A 542 10.94 -7.78 8.08
N ARG A 543 11.93 -8.61 8.43
CA ARG A 543 12.88 -9.15 7.47
C ARG A 543 12.21 -10.22 6.62
N MET A 544 12.84 -10.58 5.49
CA MET A 544 12.35 -11.62 4.61
C MET A 544 13.47 -12.62 4.30
N PRO A 545 13.27 -13.95 4.51
CA PRO A 545 14.28 -14.94 4.20
C PRO A 545 14.71 -14.88 2.75
N ALA A 546 15.99 -15.06 2.49
CA ALA A 546 16.59 -14.91 1.17
C ALA A 546 15.90 -15.80 0.12
N VAL A 547 15.70 -17.07 0.43
CA VAL A 547 15.10 -18.04 -0.51
C VAL A 547 13.62 -17.70 -0.78
N ASN A 548 12.85 -17.37 0.26
CA ASN A 548 11.44 -17.01 0.09
C ASN A 548 11.28 -15.71 -0.73
N HIS A 549 12.07 -14.70 -0.42
CA HIS A 549 11.94 -13.40 -1.09
C HIS A 549 12.39 -13.48 -2.56
N SER A 550 13.49 -14.16 -2.85
CA SER A 550 13.94 -14.43 -4.22
C SER A 550 12.87 -15.18 -5.01
N PHE A 551 12.30 -16.25 -4.44
CA PHE A 551 11.21 -16.99 -5.08
C PHE A 551 10.02 -16.09 -5.42
N TYR A 552 9.60 -15.26 -4.46
CA TYR A 552 8.47 -14.34 -4.64
C TYR A 552 8.73 -13.31 -5.74
N LEU A 553 9.90 -12.65 -5.73
CA LEU A 553 10.23 -11.67 -6.77
C LEU A 553 10.28 -12.30 -8.16
N ARG A 554 10.93 -13.47 -8.30
CA ARG A 554 11.08 -14.14 -9.60
C ARG A 554 9.75 -14.71 -10.11
N ASN A 555 9.07 -15.51 -9.31
CA ASN A 555 7.87 -16.22 -9.75
C ASN A 555 6.61 -15.35 -9.85
N CYS A 556 6.51 -14.32 -9.03
CA CYS A 556 5.34 -13.43 -9.02
C CYS A 556 5.59 -12.19 -9.89
N TYR A 557 6.47 -11.30 -9.50
CA TYR A 557 6.65 -10.00 -10.18
C TYR A 557 7.36 -10.11 -11.54
N LEU A 558 8.47 -10.84 -11.60
CA LEU A 558 9.31 -10.88 -12.80
C LEU A 558 8.68 -11.74 -13.90
N GLU A 559 8.24 -12.93 -13.56
CA GLU A 559 7.81 -13.93 -14.54
C GLU A 559 6.29 -14.15 -14.57
N ASN A 560 5.57 -13.81 -13.48
CA ASN A 560 4.14 -14.07 -13.33
C ASN A 560 3.78 -15.54 -13.58
N ASN A 561 4.51 -16.46 -12.95
CA ASN A 561 4.46 -17.88 -13.24
C ASN A 561 3.18 -18.57 -12.76
N LEU A 562 2.52 -18.05 -11.71
CA LEU A 562 1.33 -18.66 -11.14
C LEU A 562 0.18 -18.70 -12.17
N THR A 563 -0.16 -17.57 -12.78
CA THR A 563 -1.24 -17.49 -13.77
C THR A 563 -0.85 -18.07 -15.12
N LYS A 564 0.45 -18.23 -15.40
CA LYS A 564 0.96 -18.89 -16.60
C LYS A 564 1.08 -20.42 -16.45
N GLY A 565 0.68 -21.00 -15.29
CA GLY A 565 0.78 -22.43 -15.05
C GLY A 565 2.22 -22.97 -15.06
N ARG A 566 3.19 -22.13 -14.67
CA ARG A 566 4.63 -22.48 -14.66
C ARG A 566 5.23 -22.49 -13.25
N MET A 567 4.49 -22.01 -12.24
CA MET A 567 4.97 -22.05 -10.86
C MET A 567 5.01 -23.49 -10.35
N VAL A 568 6.14 -23.89 -9.78
CA VAL A 568 6.34 -25.22 -9.23
C VAL A 568 6.67 -25.11 -7.75
N ILE A 569 5.93 -25.84 -6.90
CA ILE A 569 6.20 -25.98 -5.46
C ILE A 569 6.24 -27.47 -5.13
N ASP A 570 7.29 -27.94 -4.48
CA ASP A 570 7.48 -29.36 -4.13
C ASP A 570 7.30 -30.32 -5.34
N GLY A 571 7.80 -29.94 -6.50
CA GLY A 571 7.67 -30.72 -7.73
C GLY A 571 6.26 -30.75 -8.32
N VAL A 572 5.31 -29.95 -7.77
CA VAL A 572 3.94 -29.82 -8.28
C VAL A 572 3.82 -28.53 -9.08
N THR A 573 3.49 -28.64 -10.36
CA THR A 573 3.09 -27.49 -11.18
C THR A 573 1.70 -27.02 -10.76
N LEU A 574 1.58 -25.75 -10.40
CA LEU A 574 0.35 -25.17 -9.87
C LEU A 574 -0.57 -24.70 -11.00
N ASP A 575 -1.86 -24.95 -10.81
CA ASP A 575 -2.93 -24.52 -11.70
C ASP A 575 -4.10 -23.97 -10.88
N LEU A 576 -4.33 -22.66 -10.94
CA LEU A 576 -5.44 -21.99 -10.27
C LEU A 576 -6.80 -22.43 -10.82
N GLY A 577 -6.89 -22.88 -12.08
CA GLY A 577 -8.09 -23.42 -12.69
C GLY A 577 -8.62 -24.69 -12.00
N ARG A 578 -7.77 -25.38 -11.23
CA ARG A 578 -8.18 -26.54 -10.42
C ARG A 578 -8.72 -26.17 -9.03
N VAL A 579 -8.62 -24.91 -8.63
CA VAL A 579 -9.17 -24.40 -7.36
C VAL A 579 -10.66 -24.15 -7.55
N THR A 580 -11.47 -25.07 -7.09
CA THR A 580 -12.95 -25.04 -7.25
C THR A 580 -13.71 -24.62 -6.00
N VAL A 581 -13.02 -24.32 -4.91
CA VAL A 581 -13.64 -23.77 -3.70
C VAL A 581 -14.15 -22.34 -3.96
N PRO A 582 -15.29 -21.94 -3.36
CA PRO A 582 -15.77 -20.56 -3.50
C PRO A 582 -14.77 -19.56 -2.92
N VAL A 583 -14.57 -18.46 -3.64
CA VAL A 583 -13.63 -17.39 -3.30
C VAL A 583 -14.36 -16.06 -3.15
N TYR A 584 -14.13 -15.36 -2.03
CA TYR A 584 -14.47 -13.94 -1.85
C TYR A 584 -13.21 -13.13 -2.10
N ASN A 585 -13.16 -12.34 -3.17
CA ASN A 585 -11.97 -11.55 -3.52
C ASN A 585 -12.25 -10.06 -3.38
N LEU A 586 -11.67 -9.45 -2.32
CA LEU A 586 -11.78 -8.03 -2.04
C LEU A 586 -10.60 -7.28 -2.64
N ALA A 587 -10.88 -6.38 -3.56
CA ALA A 587 -9.95 -5.34 -4.01
C ALA A 587 -10.18 -4.04 -3.25
N ALA A 588 -9.22 -3.13 -3.27
CA ALA A 588 -9.42 -1.76 -2.84
C ALA A 588 -9.24 -0.80 -4.04
N LYS A 589 -10.19 0.13 -4.21
CA LYS A 589 -10.28 1.00 -5.40
C LYS A 589 -9.01 1.82 -5.63
N GLU A 590 -8.41 2.27 -4.54
CA GLU A 590 -7.27 3.19 -4.51
C GLU A 590 -5.97 2.47 -4.13
N ASP A 591 -5.94 1.18 -4.34
CA ASP A 591 -4.79 0.34 -4.00
C ASP A 591 -3.69 0.50 -5.04
N HIS A 592 -2.53 0.99 -4.61
CA HIS A 592 -1.32 1.16 -5.41
C HIS A 592 -0.31 0.00 -5.22
N ILE A 593 -0.58 -0.93 -4.29
CA ILE A 593 0.23 -2.12 -4.01
C ILE A 593 -0.34 -3.33 -4.74
N ALA A 594 -1.65 -3.56 -4.59
CA ALA A 594 -2.41 -4.60 -5.27
C ALA A 594 -3.57 -3.97 -6.06
N PRO A 595 -3.31 -3.32 -7.21
CA PRO A 595 -4.31 -2.58 -7.97
C PRO A 595 -5.57 -3.40 -8.24
N ALA A 596 -6.75 -2.75 -8.16
CA ALA A 596 -8.03 -3.41 -8.34
C ALA A 596 -8.13 -4.18 -9.67
N LEU A 597 -7.50 -3.67 -10.74
CA LEU A 597 -7.39 -4.37 -12.01
C LEU A 597 -6.60 -5.69 -11.88
N SER A 598 -5.48 -5.68 -11.16
CA SER A 598 -4.68 -6.90 -10.95
C SER A 598 -5.45 -7.96 -10.17
N THR A 599 -6.15 -7.56 -9.09
CA THR A 599 -6.96 -8.48 -8.30
C THR A 599 -8.17 -9.01 -9.09
N PHE A 600 -8.76 -8.18 -9.96
CA PHE A 600 -9.84 -8.60 -10.86
C PHE A 600 -9.36 -9.63 -11.89
N GLU A 601 -8.27 -9.35 -12.60
CA GLU A 601 -7.70 -10.29 -13.58
C GLU A 601 -7.29 -11.59 -12.88
N GLY A 602 -6.71 -11.51 -11.68
CA GLY A 602 -6.41 -12.68 -10.85
C GLY A 602 -7.63 -13.53 -10.52
N SER A 603 -8.80 -12.91 -10.31
CA SER A 603 -10.07 -13.62 -10.04
C SER A 603 -10.50 -14.57 -11.16
N ARG A 604 -10.13 -14.27 -12.40
CA ARG A 604 -10.52 -15.01 -13.60
C ARG A 604 -9.78 -16.34 -13.77
N HIS A 605 -8.73 -16.55 -13.00
CA HIS A 605 -7.93 -17.78 -13.08
C HIS A 605 -8.46 -18.92 -12.19
N PHE A 606 -9.31 -18.61 -11.21
CA PHE A 606 -9.89 -19.64 -10.35
C PHE A 606 -10.99 -20.45 -11.08
N GLY A 607 -10.98 -21.76 -10.88
CA GLY A 607 -11.98 -22.67 -11.48
C GLY A 607 -13.32 -22.71 -10.76
N GLY A 608 -13.41 -22.16 -9.55
CA GLY A 608 -14.62 -22.07 -8.74
C GLY A 608 -15.33 -20.72 -8.87
N GLU A 609 -16.44 -20.58 -8.13
CA GLU A 609 -17.16 -19.31 -8.03
C GLU A 609 -16.31 -18.25 -7.33
N VAL A 610 -16.19 -17.07 -7.93
CA VAL A 610 -15.52 -15.92 -7.32
C VAL A 610 -16.52 -14.77 -7.15
N ARG A 611 -16.76 -14.38 -5.88
CA ARG A 611 -17.43 -13.13 -5.53
C ARG A 611 -16.40 -12.03 -5.48
N TYR A 612 -16.32 -11.20 -6.51
CA TYR A 612 -15.45 -10.03 -6.54
C TYR A 612 -16.14 -8.84 -5.89
N VAL A 613 -15.45 -8.17 -4.98
CA VAL A 613 -15.94 -6.99 -4.24
C VAL A 613 -14.83 -5.93 -4.27
N MET A 614 -15.20 -4.66 -4.48
CA MET A 614 -14.25 -3.56 -4.47
C MET A 614 -14.58 -2.61 -3.32
N ALA A 615 -13.68 -2.47 -2.35
CA ALA A 615 -13.79 -1.51 -1.26
C ALA A 615 -13.30 -0.12 -1.69
N GLY A 616 -13.85 0.93 -1.13
CA GLY A 616 -13.32 2.29 -1.23
C GLY A 616 -12.01 2.45 -0.47
N SER A 617 -11.22 3.51 -0.79
CA SER A 617 -9.90 3.77 -0.20
C SER A 617 -8.79 2.81 -0.67
N GLY A 618 -7.63 2.83 -0.01
CA GLY A 618 -6.40 2.12 -0.44
C GLY A 618 -6.18 0.80 0.27
N HIS A 619 -5.01 0.21 0.06
CA HIS A 619 -4.59 -1.14 0.46
C HIS A 619 -4.90 -1.53 1.91
N ILE A 620 -4.77 -0.58 2.85
CA ILE A 620 -4.99 -0.83 4.27
C ILE A 620 -6.37 -0.32 4.69
N ALA A 621 -6.68 0.95 4.43
CA ALA A 621 -7.94 1.56 4.87
C ALA A 621 -9.18 0.98 4.15
N GLY A 622 -9.03 0.44 2.94
CA GLY A 622 -10.09 -0.31 2.26
C GLY A 622 -10.40 -1.65 2.92
N VAL A 623 -9.38 -2.30 3.48
CA VAL A 623 -9.52 -3.58 4.20
C VAL A 623 -9.98 -3.34 5.65
N ILE A 624 -9.29 -2.45 6.38
CA ILE A 624 -9.59 -2.12 7.77
C ILE A 624 -10.60 -0.98 7.83
N ASN A 625 -11.86 -1.31 7.59
CA ASN A 625 -12.99 -0.37 7.59
C ASN A 625 -14.11 -0.88 8.50
N PRO A 626 -14.03 -0.67 9.83
CA PRO A 626 -15.03 -1.17 10.78
C PRO A 626 -16.44 -0.63 10.48
N PRO A 627 -17.50 -1.46 10.61
CA PRO A 627 -18.87 -1.02 10.38
C PRO A 627 -19.32 0.14 11.27
N THR A 628 -18.77 0.25 12.48
CA THR A 628 -19.07 1.32 13.44
C THR A 628 -18.66 2.71 12.98
N HIS A 629 -17.64 2.81 12.11
CA HIS A 629 -17.15 4.10 11.62
C HIS A 629 -18.01 4.71 10.52
N GLN A 630 -18.84 3.92 9.84
CA GLN A 630 -19.68 4.34 8.71
C GLN A 630 -18.89 5.14 7.64
N LYS A 631 -17.61 4.80 7.45
CA LYS A 631 -16.73 5.44 6.47
C LYS A 631 -16.72 4.65 5.17
N TYR A 632 -16.38 5.35 4.09
CA TYR A 632 -16.18 4.81 2.76
C TYR A 632 -17.44 4.13 2.19
N GLN A 633 -17.24 3.34 1.18
CA GLN A 633 -18.25 2.56 0.46
C GLN A 633 -17.58 1.31 -0.12
N TYR A 634 -18.37 0.39 -0.62
CA TYR A 634 -17.90 -0.75 -1.38
C TYR A 634 -18.87 -1.05 -2.52
N TRP A 635 -18.40 -1.80 -3.50
CA TRP A 635 -19.16 -2.16 -4.69
C TRP A 635 -19.22 -3.67 -4.84
N THR A 636 -20.40 -4.16 -5.26
CA THR A 636 -20.64 -5.57 -5.63
C THR A 636 -21.23 -5.60 -7.03
N GLY A 637 -20.78 -6.49 -7.90
CA GLY A 637 -21.13 -6.42 -9.33
C GLY A 637 -21.52 -7.75 -9.99
N GLY A 638 -21.96 -8.75 -9.23
CA GLY A 638 -22.26 -10.07 -9.76
C GLY A 638 -21.01 -10.85 -10.20
N PRO A 639 -21.13 -11.82 -11.13
CA PRO A 639 -20.00 -12.63 -11.56
C PRO A 639 -18.87 -11.83 -12.16
N VAL A 640 -17.62 -12.32 -11.99
CA VAL A 640 -16.44 -11.79 -12.68
C VAL A 640 -16.67 -11.99 -14.18
N GLY A 641 -16.85 -10.89 -14.92
CA GLY A 641 -17.07 -10.92 -16.36
C GLY A 641 -15.77 -10.84 -17.18
N ASP A 642 -15.91 -10.49 -18.45
CA ASP A 642 -14.79 -10.47 -19.39
C ASP A 642 -13.83 -9.27 -19.22
N SER A 643 -14.29 -8.19 -18.59
CA SER A 643 -13.47 -7.00 -18.38
C SER A 643 -13.77 -6.31 -17.05
N PHE A 644 -12.72 -5.73 -16.46
CA PHE A 644 -12.81 -4.92 -15.25
C PHE A 644 -13.73 -3.71 -15.43
N GLN A 645 -13.61 -3.02 -16.57
CA GLN A 645 -14.46 -1.87 -16.88
C GLN A 645 -15.95 -2.26 -16.94
N GLY A 646 -16.28 -3.36 -17.62
CA GLY A 646 -17.66 -3.87 -17.67
C GLY A 646 -18.19 -4.33 -16.31
N TRP A 647 -17.33 -4.80 -15.40
CA TRP A 647 -17.71 -5.10 -14.02
C TRP A 647 -18.02 -3.81 -13.27
N VAL A 648 -17.15 -2.78 -13.36
CA VAL A 648 -17.34 -1.47 -12.69
C VAL A 648 -18.64 -0.80 -13.13
N GLU A 649 -18.99 -0.87 -14.42
CA GLU A 649 -20.22 -0.28 -14.97
C GLU A 649 -21.52 -0.94 -14.42
N ARG A 650 -21.44 -2.22 -14.03
CA ARG A 650 -22.56 -2.97 -13.46
C ARG A 650 -22.56 -2.99 -11.93
N ALA A 651 -21.48 -2.52 -11.32
CA ALA A 651 -21.32 -2.61 -9.89
C ALA A 651 -22.26 -1.67 -9.12
N GLU A 652 -22.92 -2.22 -8.10
CA GLU A 652 -23.78 -1.49 -7.18
C GLU A 652 -22.96 -0.96 -6.01
N GLU A 653 -23.11 0.33 -5.71
CA GLU A 653 -22.45 0.98 -4.59
C GLU A 653 -23.24 0.79 -3.30
N HIS A 654 -22.53 0.37 -2.24
CA HIS A 654 -23.04 0.23 -0.88
C HIS A 654 -22.23 1.14 0.06
N LYS A 655 -22.92 1.92 0.90
CA LYS A 655 -22.26 2.79 1.88
C LYS A 655 -21.71 1.98 3.07
N GLY A 656 -20.57 2.40 3.58
CA GLY A 656 -19.97 1.85 4.80
C GLY A 656 -19.02 0.68 4.55
N SER A 657 -19.03 -0.28 5.47
CA SER A 657 -18.08 -1.39 5.54
C SER A 657 -18.54 -2.61 4.75
N TRP A 658 -17.60 -3.26 4.08
CA TRP A 658 -17.81 -4.55 3.40
C TRP A 658 -17.85 -5.75 4.40
N TRP A 659 -17.42 -5.58 5.67
CA TRP A 659 -17.36 -6.68 6.65
C TRP A 659 -18.69 -7.42 6.84
N PRO A 660 -19.85 -6.76 6.95
CA PRO A 660 -21.14 -7.44 7.05
C PRO A 660 -21.49 -8.26 5.80
N ASP A 661 -21.20 -7.78 4.60
CA ASP A 661 -21.39 -8.54 3.35
C ASP A 661 -20.51 -9.79 3.30
N TRP A 662 -19.26 -9.67 3.73
CA TRP A 662 -18.35 -10.80 3.85
C TRP A 662 -18.83 -11.83 4.87
N PHE A 663 -19.28 -11.38 6.05
CA PHE A 663 -19.78 -12.32 7.06
C PHE A 663 -21.01 -13.08 6.57
N ALA A 664 -21.97 -12.41 5.92
CA ALA A 664 -23.12 -13.04 5.30
C ALA A 664 -22.71 -14.06 4.23
N TRP A 665 -21.61 -13.79 3.49
CA TRP A 665 -21.05 -14.75 2.53
C TRP A 665 -20.43 -15.96 3.25
N ILE A 666 -19.64 -15.77 4.31
CA ILE A 666 -19.03 -16.85 5.11
C ILE A 666 -20.13 -17.74 5.72
N GLU A 667 -21.15 -17.15 6.31
CA GLU A 667 -22.26 -17.89 6.94
C GLU A 667 -23.00 -18.74 5.92
N ARG A 668 -23.20 -18.28 4.68
CA ARG A 668 -23.77 -19.11 3.60
C ARG A 668 -22.90 -20.31 3.23
N GLN A 669 -21.58 -20.27 3.44
CA GLN A 669 -20.69 -21.41 3.16
C GLN A 669 -20.80 -22.51 4.23
N ALA A 670 -21.13 -22.16 5.48
CA ALA A 670 -21.31 -23.11 6.57
C ALA A 670 -22.12 -22.46 7.71
N SER A 671 -23.42 -22.66 7.73
CA SER A 671 -24.34 -22.02 8.68
C SER A 671 -24.51 -22.80 10.01
N GLU A 672 -24.00 -24.03 10.09
CA GLU A 672 -24.11 -24.85 11.30
C GLU A 672 -23.32 -24.21 12.45
N ARG A 673 -23.97 -24.15 13.64
CA ARG A 673 -23.38 -23.60 14.86
C ARG A 673 -23.17 -24.68 15.91
N VAL A 674 -22.10 -24.53 16.67
CA VAL A 674 -21.72 -25.41 17.79
C VAL A 674 -21.39 -24.55 19.01
N ALA A 675 -21.31 -25.18 20.18
CA ALA A 675 -20.84 -24.48 21.40
C ALA A 675 -19.47 -23.85 21.17
N ALA A 676 -19.26 -22.69 21.75
CA ALA A 676 -18.00 -21.96 21.65
C ALA A 676 -16.81 -22.81 22.15
N ARG A 677 -15.65 -22.63 21.50
CA ARG A 677 -14.45 -23.40 21.76
C ARG A 677 -13.41 -22.53 22.49
N ILE A 678 -12.97 -22.97 23.63
CA ILE A 678 -11.87 -22.35 24.34
C ILE A 678 -10.54 -22.54 23.58
N PRO A 679 -9.59 -21.62 23.67
CA PRO A 679 -8.28 -21.78 23.04
C PRO A 679 -7.57 -23.08 23.45
N GLY A 680 -6.93 -23.73 22.47
CA GLY A 680 -6.21 -25.00 22.64
C GLY A 680 -7.09 -26.26 22.78
N GLY A 681 -8.36 -26.10 23.11
CA GLY A 681 -9.25 -27.24 23.36
C GLY A 681 -8.73 -28.11 24.49
N SER A 682 -8.83 -29.47 24.32
CA SER A 682 -8.30 -30.44 25.31
C SER A 682 -6.92 -30.98 24.93
N LYS A 683 -6.37 -30.62 23.77
CA LYS A 683 -5.15 -31.25 23.21
C LYS A 683 -3.91 -30.37 23.25
N PHE A 684 -4.05 -29.06 23.15
CA PHE A 684 -2.93 -28.16 23.19
C PHE A 684 -2.82 -27.46 24.54
N MET A 685 -1.58 -27.37 25.06
CA MET A 685 -1.28 -26.46 26.15
C MET A 685 -1.29 -25.04 25.60
N GLU A 686 -1.88 -24.11 26.35
CA GLU A 686 -1.73 -22.70 26.12
C GLU A 686 -0.25 -22.32 26.35
N LEU A 687 0.45 -21.84 25.31
CA LEU A 687 1.87 -21.51 25.41
C LEU A 687 2.07 -20.13 26.02
N GLU A 688 1.33 -19.15 25.54
CA GLU A 688 1.33 -17.78 26.08
C GLU A 688 0.07 -17.02 25.62
N ASP A 689 -0.18 -15.86 26.22
CA ASP A 689 -1.28 -14.98 25.83
C ASP A 689 -1.06 -14.37 24.43
N ALA A 690 -2.18 -14.12 23.70
CA ALA A 690 -2.14 -13.28 22.52
C ALA A 690 -1.58 -11.89 22.89
N PRO A 691 -0.83 -11.24 22.02
CA PRO A 691 -0.55 -11.58 20.61
C PRO A 691 0.68 -12.50 20.40
N GLY A 692 1.21 -13.13 21.41
CA GLY A 692 2.41 -13.94 21.34
C GLY A 692 3.70 -13.12 21.44
N SER A 693 4.84 -13.78 21.24
CA SER A 693 6.17 -13.17 21.33
C SER A 693 6.78 -12.84 19.96
N TYR A 694 6.45 -13.61 18.89
CA TYR A 694 7.03 -13.37 17.54
C TYR A 694 6.71 -11.98 17.02
N VAL A 695 5.48 -11.52 17.20
CA VAL A 695 5.04 -10.19 16.76
C VAL A 695 5.76 -9.03 17.45
N LYS A 696 6.34 -9.26 18.65
CA LYS A 696 7.03 -8.23 19.46
C LYS A 696 8.48 -8.00 19.01
N VAL A 697 9.07 -8.93 18.25
CA VAL A 697 10.47 -8.82 17.77
C VAL A 697 10.56 -7.76 16.69
N LYS A 698 11.32 -6.68 16.94
CA LYS A 698 11.56 -5.58 15.98
C LYS A 698 12.72 -5.91 15.03
N SER A 699 12.68 -5.33 13.81
CA SER A 699 13.77 -5.38 12.83
C SER A 699 14.91 -4.47 13.20
#